data_ad3eee22d0f88b25e2a4794d7bf94dde
#
_entry.id   ad3eee22d0f88b25e2a4794d7bf94dde
#
_cell.length_a   1.000
_cell.length_b   1.000
_cell.length_c   1.000
_cell.angle_alpha   90.00
_cell.angle_beta   90.00
_cell.angle_gamma   90.00
#
_symmetry.space_group_name_H-M   'P 1'
#
loop_
_entity.id
_entity.type
_entity.pdbx_description
1 polymer ?
#
loop_
_entity_poly.entity_id
_entity_poly.type
_entity_poly.pdbx_seq_one_letter_code
_entity_poly.pdbx_strand_id
1 'polypeptide(L)'
;MDAPQNLTHRLLRDHLVDGELVPGQDIRVAVDQILIEDATGTMTGMQFELLDADEVAVPLAVLYVDHNVLQIDDRNMQDHRYLRSFSDRYGLRFSPPGHGISHYIHIERFARPGDLLVGADSHTTTSGALGMFATGAGGLDVAVAMAGYGFELPCPRVIGVELTGRLGPAVEAKDVILELLRRYGVRGGTGAVFEFFGEGVAGLSTTGRATICNMAMETGATTAIFPSDEETRTWLAAQGRERDFRPLAAAPGAEYDEHVHIDLSALEPLVAVPQSPGNVVPVAEVAGTELVQVCVGSSVNSSYEDLATVAAALGGRSVHPAIQLTVTPGSRQILDIILRSGVYQDLVGAGARMLEPICGPCVGIGQAPVKGKPSLRTFNRNFPGRSGTAEDAVYLCSPSTAAASALTGTITDPRSLDRPPLRPAADPNPALHKRHITAVLPQAERRAVVVERGENLVPPPLPEPPPDDLDGRVVIVVGDDISTGDLAADGAIAMSAWSNIAECARWMFRRIDPGFHDRALSWGGGLIVAGHNYGQGSSREHAALSPVHLGIRAVVACSYARIHRRNLIAVGMPPLVFADPAQHARAREGQRWRIPGLAAAVTGSADSVTAEVDGGERVELSLAFSPGERAVLAAGGLLAHIRAGGRTPVPGGRPFRPERST
;
A
#
# COMPACT_ATOMS: atom_id res chain seq x y z
N MET A 1 -17.74 -23.65 25.33
CA MET A 1 -17.90 -23.33 23.88
C MET A 1 -17.19 -22.02 23.70
N ASP A 2 -16.19 -21.99 22.82
CA ASP A 2 -15.51 -20.74 22.49
C ASP A 2 -16.54 -19.74 21.93
N ALA A 3 -16.39 -18.46 22.25
CA ALA A 3 -17.27 -17.41 21.73
C ALA A 3 -17.29 -17.45 20.18
N PRO A 4 -18.42 -17.10 19.55
CA PRO A 4 -18.51 -17.04 18.09
C PRO A 4 -17.46 -16.09 17.53
N GLN A 5 -16.62 -16.58 16.63
CA GLN A 5 -15.47 -15.82 16.10
C GLN A 5 -15.82 -15.11 14.81
N ASN A 6 -15.37 -13.85 14.72
CA ASN A 6 -15.27 -13.15 13.44
C ASN A 6 -14.18 -13.79 12.55
N LEU A 7 -14.26 -13.52 11.25
CA LEU A 7 -13.36 -14.11 10.26
C LEU A 7 -11.91 -13.68 10.47
N THR A 8 -11.67 -12.44 10.85
CA THR A 8 -10.35 -11.87 11.14
C THR A 8 -9.62 -12.63 12.24
N HIS A 9 -10.27 -12.82 13.39
CA HIS A 9 -9.69 -13.57 14.50
C HIS A 9 -9.44 -15.04 14.14
N ARG A 10 -10.32 -15.65 13.34
CA ARG A 10 -10.12 -17.00 12.83
C ARG A 10 -8.87 -17.09 11.96
N LEU A 11 -8.70 -16.18 10.99
CA LEU A 11 -7.53 -16.13 10.11
C LEU A 11 -6.24 -15.91 10.91
N LEU A 12 -6.24 -14.96 11.84
CA LEU A 12 -5.07 -14.69 12.68
C LEU A 12 -4.73 -15.88 13.58
N ARG A 13 -5.72 -16.56 14.17
CA ARG A 13 -5.52 -17.73 15.01
C ARG A 13 -4.90 -18.90 14.24
N ASP A 14 -5.36 -19.14 13.01
CA ASP A 14 -4.84 -20.21 12.15
C ASP A 14 -3.34 -20.01 11.81
N HIS A 15 -2.84 -18.76 11.92
CA HIS A 15 -1.45 -18.37 11.59
C HIS A 15 -0.64 -17.92 12.82
N LEU A 16 -1.24 -17.93 14.02
CA LEU A 16 -0.58 -17.42 15.22
C LEU A 16 0.62 -18.26 15.59
N VAL A 17 1.77 -17.63 15.75
CA VAL A 17 3.04 -18.24 16.17
C VAL A 17 3.37 -17.86 17.61
N ASP A 18 3.07 -16.61 18.00
CA ASP A 18 3.39 -16.06 19.30
C ASP A 18 2.45 -14.90 19.65
N GLY A 19 2.21 -14.67 20.95
CA GLY A 19 1.32 -13.63 21.45
C GLY A 19 -0.13 -14.10 21.65
N GLU A 20 -1.01 -13.19 22.01
CA GLU A 20 -2.43 -13.42 22.25
C GLU A 20 -3.28 -12.47 21.39
N LEU A 21 -4.44 -12.94 20.90
CA LEU A 21 -5.35 -12.14 20.08
C LEU A 21 -6.14 -11.15 20.94
N VAL A 22 -5.42 -10.20 21.53
CA VAL A 22 -5.97 -9.09 22.32
C VAL A 22 -5.63 -7.78 21.59
N PRO A 23 -6.62 -6.93 21.24
CA PRO A 23 -6.37 -5.71 20.49
C PRO A 23 -5.26 -4.85 21.11
N GLY A 24 -4.30 -4.45 20.28
CA GLY A 24 -3.15 -3.63 20.64
C GLY A 24 -1.94 -4.39 21.21
N GLN A 25 -2.07 -5.67 21.55
CA GLN A 25 -0.91 -6.49 21.93
C GLN A 25 -0.16 -7.02 20.70
N ASP A 26 1.16 -7.13 20.81
CA ASP A 26 1.96 -7.67 19.71
C ASP A 26 1.68 -9.16 19.53
N ILE A 27 1.44 -9.53 18.28
CA ILE A 27 1.34 -10.92 17.83
C ILE A 27 2.33 -11.16 16.71
N ARG A 28 2.79 -12.42 16.60
CA ARG A 28 3.57 -12.89 15.47
C ARG A 28 2.83 -13.99 14.73
N VAL A 29 2.73 -13.84 13.42
CA VAL A 29 1.98 -14.75 12.54
C VAL A 29 2.89 -15.38 11.49
N ALA A 30 2.58 -16.63 11.12
CA ALA A 30 3.16 -17.28 9.96
C ALA A 30 2.64 -16.66 8.67
N VAL A 31 3.47 -16.61 7.64
CA VAL A 31 3.13 -16.00 6.34
C VAL A 31 3.10 -17.09 5.27
N ASP A 32 2.00 -17.16 4.51
CA ASP A 32 1.84 -18.10 3.39
C ASP A 32 2.34 -17.51 2.09
N GLN A 33 2.11 -16.21 1.89
CA GLN A 33 2.39 -15.55 0.63
C GLN A 33 3.10 -14.21 0.83
N ILE A 34 4.05 -13.93 -0.07
CA ILE A 34 4.75 -12.66 -0.18
C ILE A 34 4.48 -12.02 -1.54
N LEU A 35 4.19 -10.72 -1.52
CA LEU A 35 4.10 -9.86 -2.70
C LEU A 35 5.18 -8.79 -2.64
N ILE A 36 6.00 -8.68 -3.68
CA ILE A 36 7.01 -7.64 -3.83
C ILE A 36 6.81 -6.99 -5.20
N GLU A 37 6.85 -5.67 -5.28
CA GLU A 37 6.85 -4.92 -6.53
C GLU A 37 8.21 -4.26 -6.78
N ASP A 38 8.46 -3.81 -8.00
CA ASP A 38 9.80 -3.40 -8.43
C ASP A 38 10.30 -2.09 -7.79
N ALA A 39 9.43 -1.18 -7.39
CA ALA A 39 9.86 0.09 -6.81
C ALA A 39 10.49 -0.08 -5.42
N THR A 40 9.97 -1.01 -4.60
CA THR A 40 10.52 -1.34 -3.27
C THR A 40 11.36 -2.61 -3.27
N GLY A 41 11.27 -3.40 -4.32
CA GLY A 41 11.80 -4.75 -4.42
C GLY A 41 13.32 -4.83 -4.38
N THR A 42 14.03 -3.87 -4.96
CA THR A 42 15.50 -3.83 -4.91
C THR A 42 16.01 -3.68 -3.47
N MET A 43 15.42 -2.76 -2.71
CA MET A 43 15.77 -2.56 -1.31
C MET A 43 15.39 -3.77 -0.46
N THR A 44 14.18 -4.32 -0.64
CA THR A 44 13.74 -5.55 0.02
C THR A 44 14.68 -6.72 -0.26
N GLY A 45 15.11 -6.89 -1.52
CA GLY A 45 16.05 -7.92 -1.91
C GLY A 45 17.43 -7.75 -1.26
N MET A 46 17.98 -6.54 -1.28
CA MET A 46 19.28 -6.26 -0.63
C MET A 46 19.22 -6.50 0.89
N GLN A 47 18.10 -6.18 1.54
CA GLN A 47 17.90 -6.47 2.96
C GLN A 47 17.73 -7.96 3.25
N PHE A 48 17.05 -8.71 2.36
CA PHE A 48 16.98 -10.16 2.45
C PHE A 48 18.37 -10.81 2.36
N GLU A 49 19.22 -10.32 1.47
CA GLU A 49 20.61 -10.80 1.36
C GLU A 49 21.43 -10.54 2.63
N LEU A 50 21.17 -9.44 3.33
CA LEU A 50 21.81 -9.14 4.61
C LEU A 50 21.36 -10.09 5.76
N LEU A 51 20.30 -10.87 5.60
CA LEU A 51 19.89 -11.91 6.56
C LEU A 51 20.64 -13.23 6.38
N ASP A 52 21.50 -13.34 5.37
CA ASP A 52 22.27 -14.55 5.03
C ASP A 52 21.37 -15.79 4.82
N ALA A 53 20.13 -15.58 4.36
CA ALA A 53 19.20 -16.65 4.05
C ALA A 53 19.55 -17.31 2.70
N ASP A 54 19.60 -18.65 2.67
CA ASP A 54 19.92 -19.40 1.44
C ASP A 54 18.84 -19.31 0.37
N GLU A 55 17.58 -19.29 0.78
CA GLU A 55 16.40 -19.26 -0.08
C GLU A 55 15.17 -18.73 0.67
N VAL A 56 14.13 -18.41 -0.08
CA VAL A 56 12.83 -18.00 0.49
C VAL A 56 12.19 -19.16 1.25
N ALA A 57 11.78 -18.91 2.50
CA ALA A 57 11.23 -19.90 3.41
C ALA A 57 9.69 -19.94 3.44
N VAL A 58 9.00 -19.00 2.78
CA VAL A 58 7.52 -18.98 2.69
C VAL A 58 7.04 -19.85 1.52
N PRO A 59 5.80 -20.41 1.61
CA PRO A 59 5.25 -21.26 0.55
C PRO A 59 5.18 -20.60 -0.83
N LEU A 60 4.93 -19.29 -0.89
CA LEU A 60 4.86 -18.55 -2.15
C LEU A 60 5.45 -17.14 -1.98
N ALA A 61 6.42 -16.79 -2.79
CA ALA A 61 6.84 -15.40 -2.97
C ALA A 61 6.81 -15.03 -4.45
N VAL A 62 6.24 -13.86 -4.76
CA VAL A 62 6.11 -13.37 -6.13
C VAL A 62 6.64 -11.95 -6.21
N LEU A 63 7.52 -11.71 -7.16
CA LEU A 63 8.05 -10.40 -7.49
C LEU A 63 7.46 -9.93 -8.81
N TYR A 64 6.95 -8.71 -8.82
CA TYR A 64 6.26 -8.07 -9.94
C TYR A 64 7.04 -6.86 -10.43
N VAL A 65 7.07 -6.65 -11.75
CA VAL A 65 7.57 -5.42 -12.35
C VAL A 65 6.38 -4.68 -12.93
N ASP A 66 5.86 -3.71 -12.18
CA ASP A 66 4.63 -3.00 -12.53
C ASP A 66 4.64 -1.49 -12.23
N HIS A 67 5.64 -0.96 -11.51
CA HIS A 67 5.76 0.46 -11.18
C HIS A 67 6.71 1.22 -12.13
N ASN A 68 7.95 0.77 -12.27
CA ASN A 68 9.00 1.43 -13.05
C ASN A 68 9.13 0.90 -14.48
N VAL A 69 8.04 0.48 -15.08
CA VAL A 69 8.02 -0.05 -16.48
C VAL A 69 8.29 1.06 -17.49
N LEU A 70 7.73 2.26 -17.27
CA LEU A 70 8.08 3.45 -18.05
C LEU A 70 9.41 4.01 -17.56
N GLN A 71 10.47 3.66 -18.23
CA GLN A 71 11.85 3.99 -17.87
C GLN A 71 12.26 5.36 -18.44
N ILE A 72 13.05 6.10 -17.68
CA ILE A 72 13.60 7.40 -18.09
C ILE A 72 15.10 7.34 -18.38
N ASP A 73 15.79 6.34 -17.81
CA ASP A 73 17.22 6.07 -18.01
C ASP A 73 17.48 4.55 -17.82
N ASP A 74 18.73 4.15 -17.77
CA ASP A 74 19.15 2.75 -17.68
C ASP A 74 19.02 2.14 -16.26
N ARG A 75 18.84 2.93 -15.22
CA ARG A 75 18.78 2.47 -13.82
C ARG A 75 17.62 1.51 -13.60
N ASN A 76 16.43 1.83 -14.09
CA ASN A 76 15.29 0.93 -13.93
C ASN A 76 15.54 -0.43 -14.63
N MET A 77 16.23 -0.45 -15.78
CA MET A 77 16.58 -1.71 -16.43
C MET A 77 17.62 -2.51 -15.63
N GLN A 78 18.56 -1.84 -14.98
CA GLN A 78 19.50 -2.48 -14.05
C GLN A 78 18.76 -3.08 -12.85
N ASP A 79 17.79 -2.36 -12.29
CA ASP A 79 16.91 -2.84 -11.22
C ASP A 79 16.15 -4.09 -11.66
N HIS A 80 15.53 -4.08 -12.84
CA HIS A 80 14.79 -5.24 -13.35
C HIS A 80 15.69 -6.48 -13.56
N ARG A 81 16.96 -6.30 -13.98
CA ARG A 81 17.93 -7.41 -14.09
C ARG A 81 18.31 -7.96 -12.73
N TYR A 82 18.55 -7.09 -11.75
CA TYR A 82 18.77 -7.50 -10.37
C TYR A 82 17.58 -8.31 -9.85
N LEU A 83 16.36 -7.77 -9.94
CA LEU A 83 15.14 -8.40 -9.44
C LEU A 83 14.88 -9.75 -10.10
N ARG A 84 15.16 -9.87 -11.40
CA ARG A 84 15.05 -11.13 -12.12
C ARG A 84 16.04 -12.16 -11.60
N SER A 85 17.33 -11.83 -11.53
CA SER A 85 18.37 -12.73 -11.06
C SER A 85 18.24 -13.05 -9.57
N PHE A 86 17.77 -12.09 -8.75
CA PHE A 86 17.40 -12.30 -7.36
C PHE A 86 16.29 -13.34 -7.24
N SER A 87 15.23 -13.20 -8.03
CA SER A 87 14.11 -14.17 -8.04
C SER A 87 14.59 -15.58 -8.41
N ASP A 88 15.41 -15.68 -9.45
CA ASP A 88 15.99 -16.95 -9.90
C ASP A 88 16.94 -17.56 -8.85
N ARG A 89 17.71 -16.73 -8.12
CA ARG A 89 18.66 -17.18 -7.09
C ARG A 89 17.96 -17.68 -5.82
N TYR A 90 16.96 -16.94 -5.33
CA TYR A 90 16.36 -17.18 -4.03
C TYR A 90 15.02 -17.92 -4.06
N GLY A 91 14.49 -18.20 -5.24
CA GLY A 91 13.31 -19.07 -5.40
C GLY A 91 11.98 -18.33 -5.37
N LEU A 92 11.93 -17.10 -5.88
CA LEU A 92 10.70 -16.38 -6.11
C LEU A 92 10.14 -16.66 -7.51
N ARG A 93 8.84 -16.52 -7.67
CA ARG A 93 8.23 -16.35 -9.00
C ARG A 93 8.45 -14.91 -9.46
N PHE A 94 8.66 -14.73 -10.75
CA PHE A 94 8.88 -13.40 -11.32
C PHE A 94 7.84 -13.09 -12.39
N SER A 95 7.16 -11.95 -12.22
CA SER A 95 6.20 -11.39 -13.19
C SER A 95 6.86 -10.22 -13.92
N PRO A 96 7.22 -10.38 -15.22
CA PRO A 96 8.00 -9.40 -15.95
C PRO A 96 7.18 -8.16 -16.33
N PRO A 97 7.85 -7.07 -16.78
CA PRO A 97 7.19 -5.86 -17.28
C PRO A 97 6.12 -6.18 -18.34
N GLY A 98 5.02 -5.44 -18.32
CA GLY A 98 3.92 -5.58 -19.26
C GLY A 98 3.00 -6.78 -19.03
N HIS A 99 3.20 -7.53 -17.93
CA HIS A 99 2.27 -8.58 -17.52
C HIS A 99 1.03 -7.99 -16.84
N GLY A 100 1.20 -6.97 -16.03
CA GLY A 100 0.11 -6.26 -15.37
C GLY A 100 0.47 -5.79 -13.98
N ILE A 101 -0.50 -5.19 -13.32
CA ILE A 101 -0.41 -4.65 -11.98
C ILE A 101 -0.45 -5.79 -10.97
N SER A 102 0.49 -5.80 -10.03
CA SER A 102 0.70 -6.86 -9.02
C SER A 102 -0.59 -7.31 -8.35
N HIS A 103 -1.44 -6.36 -7.90
CA HIS A 103 -2.68 -6.66 -7.19
C HIS A 103 -3.68 -7.44 -8.04
N TYR A 104 -3.85 -7.08 -9.33
CA TYR A 104 -4.73 -7.81 -10.25
C TYR A 104 -4.17 -9.20 -10.58
N ILE A 105 -2.87 -9.28 -10.91
CA ILE A 105 -2.24 -10.58 -11.18
C ILE A 105 -2.31 -11.47 -9.94
N HIS A 106 -2.14 -10.91 -8.74
CA HIS A 106 -2.14 -11.67 -7.51
C HIS A 106 -3.52 -12.29 -7.24
N ILE A 107 -4.61 -11.51 -7.33
CA ILE A 107 -5.98 -12.05 -7.15
C ILE A 107 -6.36 -13.02 -8.28
N GLU A 108 -5.93 -12.80 -9.51
CA GLU A 108 -6.18 -13.69 -10.65
C GLU A 108 -5.46 -15.04 -10.47
N ARG A 109 -4.25 -15.07 -9.88
CA ARG A 109 -3.33 -16.21 -9.97
C ARG A 109 -2.96 -16.87 -8.66
N PHE A 110 -2.87 -16.15 -7.57
CA PHE A 110 -2.23 -16.63 -6.35
C PHE A 110 -3.08 -16.51 -5.10
N ALA A 111 -3.87 -15.45 -4.95
CA ALA A 111 -4.68 -15.22 -3.77
C ALA A 111 -5.61 -16.42 -3.49
N ARG A 112 -5.57 -16.92 -2.25
CA ARG A 112 -6.36 -18.09 -1.80
C ARG A 112 -7.12 -17.76 -0.53
N PRO A 113 -8.40 -18.10 -0.46
CA PRO A 113 -9.16 -17.96 0.78
C PRO A 113 -8.47 -18.65 1.95
N GLY A 114 -8.30 -17.92 3.03
CA GLY A 114 -7.71 -18.43 4.27
C GLY A 114 -6.20 -18.29 4.39
N ASP A 115 -5.46 -17.87 3.35
CA ASP A 115 -4.03 -17.62 3.43
C ASP A 115 -3.74 -16.23 4.03
N LEU A 116 -2.52 -16.08 4.60
CA LEU A 116 -1.98 -14.82 5.07
C LEU A 116 -0.93 -14.29 4.09
N LEU A 117 -1.16 -13.06 3.59
CA LEU A 117 -0.30 -12.39 2.63
C LEU A 117 0.32 -11.12 3.23
N VAL A 118 1.64 -10.99 3.12
CA VAL A 118 2.36 -9.75 3.44
C VAL A 118 3.02 -9.21 2.18
N GLY A 119 2.88 -7.93 1.91
CA GLY A 119 3.45 -7.32 0.71
C GLY A 119 4.21 -6.04 0.97
N ALA A 120 5.22 -5.78 0.15
CA ALA A 120 6.00 -4.54 0.17
C ALA A 120 5.23 -3.34 -0.43
N ASP A 121 4.04 -3.56 -0.95
CA ASP A 121 3.10 -2.51 -1.37
C ASP A 121 1.93 -2.36 -0.39
N SER A 122 1.54 -1.12 -0.11
CA SER A 122 0.47 -0.81 0.85
C SER A 122 -0.91 -1.32 0.41
N HIS A 123 -1.16 -1.47 -0.91
CA HIS A 123 -2.43 -1.98 -1.43
C HIS A 123 -2.49 -3.51 -1.55
N THR A 124 -1.56 -4.23 -0.94
CA THR A 124 -1.62 -5.69 -0.75
C THR A 124 -2.96 -6.14 -0.14
N THR A 125 -3.60 -5.24 0.62
CA THR A 125 -4.96 -5.43 1.18
C THR A 125 -6.01 -5.82 0.15
N THR A 126 -5.79 -5.55 -1.15
CA THR A 126 -6.67 -5.93 -2.28
C THR A 126 -7.08 -7.41 -2.22
N SER A 127 -6.17 -8.30 -1.80
CA SER A 127 -6.42 -9.75 -1.72
C SER A 127 -7.40 -10.16 -0.62
N GLY A 128 -7.74 -9.25 0.30
CA GLY A 128 -8.82 -9.46 1.27
C GLY A 128 -10.20 -9.67 0.65
N ALA A 129 -10.37 -9.28 -0.61
CA ALA A 129 -11.56 -9.55 -1.42
C ALA A 129 -11.89 -11.04 -1.57
N LEU A 130 -10.89 -11.92 -1.45
CA LEU A 130 -11.04 -13.38 -1.55
C LEU A 130 -11.01 -14.08 -0.18
N GLY A 131 -11.14 -13.36 0.94
CA GLY A 131 -11.10 -13.96 2.27
C GLY A 131 -9.69 -14.27 2.76
N MET A 132 -8.72 -13.44 2.42
CA MET A 132 -7.35 -13.48 2.94
C MET A 132 -7.15 -12.44 4.03
N PHE A 133 -6.24 -12.72 4.98
CA PHE A 133 -5.62 -11.65 5.75
C PHE A 133 -4.43 -11.12 4.96
N ALA A 134 -4.61 -10.01 4.26
CA ALA A 134 -3.60 -9.45 3.37
C ALA A 134 -3.23 -8.03 3.81
N THR A 135 -1.96 -7.76 4.08
CA THR A 135 -1.51 -6.45 4.60
C THR A 135 -0.21 -5.98 3.98
N GLY A 136 -0.10 -4.65 3.81
CA GLY A 136 1.14 -4.01 3.41
C GLY A 136 2.09 -3.80 4.60
N ALA A 137 3.39 -3.97 4.35
CA ALA A 137 4.46 -3.82 5.31
C ALA A 137 5.68 -3.11 4.69
N GLY A 138 6.66 -2.71 5.49
CA GLY A 138 7.94 -2.22 4.99
C GLY A 138 8.77 -3.31 4.35
N GLY A 139 9.68 -2.94 3.45
CA GLY A 139 10.54 -3.89 2.73
C GLY A 139 11.34 -4.80 3.67
N LEU A 140 11.85 -4.27 4.79
CA LEU A 140 12.59 -5.07 5.76
C LEU A 140 11.70 -6.10 6.48
N ASP A 141 10.48 -5.73 6.90
CA ASP A 141 9.53 -6.69 7.47
C ASP A 141 9.18 -7.80 6.47
N VAL A 142 9.03 -7.44 5.18
CA VAL A 142 8.80 -8.41 4.10
C VAL A 142 10.01 -9.32 3.90
N ALA A 143 11.23 -8.78 3.89
CA ALA A 143 12.47 -9.56 3.80
C ALA A 143 12.62 -10.55 4.96
N VAL A 144 12.29 -10.11 6.18
CA VAL A 144 12.31 -10.93 7.39
C VAL A 144 11.26 -12.04 7.34
N ALA A 145 10.03 -11.71 6.92
CA ALA A 145 8.97 -12.71 6.71
C ALA A 145 9.36 -13.73 5.63
N MET A 146 9.95 -13.26 4.53
CA MET A 146 10.44 -14.09 3.42
C MET A 146 11.56 -15.05 3.87
N ALA A 147 12.40 -14.63 4.82
CA ALA A 147 13.43 -15.47 5.43
C ALA A 147 12.87 -16.45 6.49
N GLY A 148 11.54 -16.48 6.71
CA GLY A 148 10.87 -17.44 7.57
C GLY A 148 10.75 -17.04 9.04
N TYR A 149 10.98 -15.79 9.40
CA TYR A 149 10.84 -15.33 10.79
C TYR A 149 9.41 -14.92 11.17
N GLY A 150 8.44 -15.05 10.24
CA GLY A 150 7.07 -14.61 10.42
C GLY A 150 6.93 -13.09 10.34
N PHE A 151 5.71 -12.62 10.54
CA PHE A 151 5.38 -11.19 10.52
C PHE A 151 4.80 -10.78 11.88
N GLU A 152 5.32 -9.71 12.46
CA GLU A 152 4.83 -9.11 13.69
C GLU A 152 3.93 -7.92 13.40
N LEU A 153 2.85 -7.84 14.14
CA LEU A 153 1.94 -6.69 14.13
C LEU A 153 1.22 -6.58 15.48
N PRO A 154 0.79 -5.38 15.90
CA PRO A 154 -0.19 -5.26 16.97
C PRO A 154 -1.48 -5.97 16.54
N CYS A 155 -2.06 -6.79 17.40
CA CYS A 155 -3.35 -7.44 17.16
C CYS A 155 -4.40 -6.35 16.84
N PRO A 156 -5.01 -6.35 15.66
CA PRO A 156 -5.95 -5.31 15.29
C PRO A 156 -7.29 -5.49 16.00
N ARG A 157 -7.96 -4.38 16.32
CA ARG A 157 -9.40 -4.41 16.60
C ARG A 157 -10.18 -4.71 15.33
N VAL A 158 -11.37 -5.27 15.42
CA VAL A 158 -12.17 -5.64 14.25
C VAL A 158 -13.43 -4.78 14.18
N ILE A 159 -13.55 -4.00 13.11
CA ILE A 159 -14.74 -3.22 12.79
C ILE A 159 -15.61 -4.03 11.84
N GLY A 160 -16.74 -4.50 12.32
CA GLY A 160 -17.73 -5.20 11.51
C GLY A 160 -18.52 -4.21 10.65
N VAL A 161 -18.45 -4.35 9.33
CA VAL A 161 -19.20 -3.54 8.36
C VAL A 161 -20.34 -4.35 7.77
N GLU A 162 -21.55 -4.10 8.25
CA GLU A 162 -22.76 -4.72 7.76
C GLU A 162 -23.25 -4.01 6.50
N LEU A 163 -23.30 -4.73 5.38
CA LEU A 163 -23.85 -4.25 4.12
C LEU A 163 -25.27 -4.82 3.93
N THR A 164 -26.23 -3.93 3.70
CA THR A 164 -27.62 -4.32 3.39
C THR A 164 -28.06 -3.71 2.05
N GLY A 165 -29.15 -4.20 1.49
CA GLY A 165 -29.68 -3.70 0.23
C GLY A 165 -28.79 -4.01 -0.98
N ARG A 166 -28.89 -3.18 -2.02
CA ARG A 166 -28.14 -3.32 -3.29
C ARG A 166 -27.76 -1.96 -3.82
N LEU A 167 -26.61 -1.88 -4.49
CA LEU A 167 -26.16 -0.65 -5.16
C LEU A 167 -27.19 -0.18 -6.19
N GLY A 168 -27.52 1.11 -6.14
CA GLY A 168 -28.40 1.77 -7.08
C GLY A 168 -27.75 1.95 -8.46
N PRO A 169 -28.53 2.41 -9.46
CA PRO A 169 -27.97 2.75 -10.77
C PRO A 169 -26.85 3.80 -10.65
N ALA A 170 -25.72 3.56 -11.33
CA ALA A 170 -24.56 4.44 -11.34
C ALA A 170 -23.83 4.63 -9.99
N VAL A 171 -24.12 3.79 -8.99
CA VAL A 171 -23.37 3.67 -7.74
C VAL A 171 -22.54 2.39 -7.82
N GLU A 172 -21.29 2.46 -7.41
CA GLU A 172 -20.33 1.38 -7.58
C GLU A 172 -19.62 1.04 -6.26
N ALA A 173 -18.86 -0.06 -6.23
CA ALA A 173 -18.08 -0.46 -5.06
C ALA A 173 -17.12 0.65 -4.57
N LYS A 174 -16.67 1.51 -5.49
CA LYS A 174 -15.88 2.71 -5.14
C LYS A 174 -16.62 3.65 -4.21
N ASP A 175 -17.92 3.83 -4.40
CA ASP A 175 -18.73 4.73 -3.56
C ASP A 175 -18.90 4.14 -2.14
N VAL A 176 -18.88 2.82 -1.98
CA VAL A 176 -18.90 2.16 -0.66
C VAL A 176 -17.65 2.51 0.14
N ILE A 177 -16.47 2.40 -0.46
CA ILE A 177 -15.23 2.74 0.26
C ILE A 177 -15.05 4.25 0.44
N LEU A 178 -15.54 5.07 -0.48
CA LEU A 178 -15.58 6.52 -0.28
C LEU A 178 -16.50 6.88 0.89
N GLU A 179 -17.63 6.19 1.09
CA GLU A 179 -18.48 6.39 2.27
C GLU A 179 -17.76 6.02 3.57
N LEU A 180 -16.98 4.93 3.60
CA LEU A 180 -16.14 4.62 4.76
C LEU A 180 -15.08 5.69 5.01
N LEU A 181 -14.42 6.19 3.96
CA LEU A 181 -13.47 7.29 4.06
C LEU A 181 -14.13 8.58 4.55
N ARG A 182 -15.38 8.86 4.15
CA ARG A 182 -16.16 9.99 4.66
C ARG A 182 -16.41 9.90 6.17
N ARG A 183 -16.67 8.68 6.68
CA ARG A 183 -16.95 8.43 8.11
C ARG A 183 -15.67 8.41 8.96
N TYR A 184 -14.62 7.76 8.48
CA TYR A 184 -13.41 7.49 9.25
C TYR A 184 -12.25 8.45 8.94
N GLY A 185 -12.29 9.17 7.81
CA GLY A 185 -11.15 9.92 7.31
C GLY A 185 -9.95 9.00 7.05
N VAL A 186 -8.75 9.58 7.01
CA VAL A 186 -7.50 8.85 6.73
C VAL A 186 -6.83 8.23 7.97
N ARG A 187 -7.44 8.34 9.15
CA ARG A 187 -6.86 7.91 10.44
C ARG A 187 -7.77 7.00 11.27
N GLY A 188 -9.07 7.03 11.04
CA GLY A 188 -10.04 6.33 11.89
C GLY A 188 -9.94 4.82 11.87
N GLY A 189 -9.37 4.23 10.81
CA GLY A 189 -9.08 2.80 10.70
C GLY A 189 -7.77 2.35 11.32
N THR A 190 -6.96 3.25 11.89
CA THR A 190 -5.65 2.89 12.44
C THR A 190 -5.77 1.81 13.51
N GLY A 191 -4.98 0.73 13.38
CA GLY A 191 -5.01 -0.41 14.27
C GLY A 191 -6.28 -1.27 14.16
N ALA A 192 -7.05 -1.12 13.09
CA ALA A 192 -8.27 -1.89 12.86
C ALA A 192 -8.21 -2.72 11.56
N VAL A 193 -9.11 -3.69 11.47
CA VAL A 193 -9.48 -4.42 10.26
C VAL A 193 -10.96 -4.17 10.00
N PHE A 194 -11.32 -3.83 8.77
CA PHE A 194 -12.72 -3.82 8.35
C PHE A 194 -13.12 -5.21 7.86
N GLU A 195 -14.08 -5.83 8.54
CA GLU A 195 -14.63 -7.13 8.14
C GLU A 195 -16.05 -6.96 7.64
N PHE A 196 -16.27 -7.29 6.36
CA PHE A 196 -17.54 -7.09 5.69
C PHE A 196 -18.46 -8.32 5.81
N PHE A 197 -19.73 -8.07 6.10
CA PHE A 197 -20.76 -9.10 6.19
C PHE A 197 -22.15 -8.52 5.86
N GLY A 198 -23.19 -9.34 5.95
CA GLY A 198 -24.57 -8.95 5.63
C GLY A 198 -24.99 -9.35 4.22
N GLU A 199 -26.29 -9.20 3.94
CA GLU A 199 -26.90 -9.66 2.68
C GLU A 199 -26.42 -8.89 1.44
N GLY A 200 -26.02 -7.61 1.64
CA GLY A 200 -25.52 -6.75 0.57
C GLY A 200 -24.20 -7.23 -0.03
N VAL A 201 -23.41 -8.03 0.73
CA VAL A 201 -22.13 -8.57 0.25
C VAL A 201 -22.30 -9.42 -1.01
N ALA A 202 -23.38 -10.20 -1.10
CA ALA A 202 -23.66 -11.05 -2.27
C ALA A 202 -23.92 -10.26 -3.56
N GLY A 203 -24.20 -8.96 -3.46
CA GLY A 203 -24.39 -8.07 -4.60
C GLY A 203 -23.11 -7.45 -5.15
N LEU A 204 -21.96 -7.69 -4.50
CA LEU A 204 -20.67 -7.14 -4.90
C LEU A 204 -19.83 -8.21 -5.60
N SER A 205 -19.37 -7.90 -6.81
CA SER A 205 -18.42 -8.74 -7.55
C SER A 205 -17.08 -8.84 -6.81
N THR A 206 -16.28 -9.87 -7.08
CA THR A 206 -14.94 -10.03 -6.51
C THR A 206 -14.05 -8.82 -6.82
N THR A 207 -14.15 -8.23 -8.02
CA THR A 207 -13.40 -7.02 -8.39
C THR A 207 -13.91 -5.77 -7.69
N GLY A 208 -15.21 -5.68 -7.41
CA GLY A 208 -15.78 -4.63 -6.57
C GLY A 208 -15.30 -4.73 -5.12
N ARG A 209 -15.27 -5.94 -4.54
CA ARG A 209 -14.69 -6.20 -3.21
C ARG A 209 -13.20 -5.83 -3.19
N ALA A 210 -12.46 -6.13 -4.27
CA ALA A 210 -11.05 -5.77 -4.41
C ALA A 210 -10.85 -4.25 -4.38
N THR A 211 -11.73 -3.48 -5.03
CA THR A 211 -11.72 -2.01 -4.96
C THR A 211 -11.91 -1.50 -3.53
N ILE A 212 -12.84 -2.08 -2.76
CA ILE A 212 -13.09 -1.72 -1.37
C ILE A 212 -11.87 -2.05 -0.51
N CYS A 213 -11.35 -3.29 -0.60
CA CYS A 213 -10.18 -3.72 0.16
C CYS A 213 -8.92 -2.90 -0.17
N ASN A 214 -8.70 -2.57 -1.44
CA ASN A 214 -7.60 -1.74 -1.89
C ASN A 214 -7.60 -0.40 -1.17
N MET A 215 -8.72 0.31 -1.19
CA MET A 215 -8.81 1.66 -0.63
C MET A 215 -9.09 1.70 0.88
N ALA A 216 -9.44 0.59 1.52
CA ALA A 216 -9.56 0.54 2.97
C ALA A 216 -8.23 0.93 3.66
N MET A 217 -7.10 0.67 3.01
CA MET A 217 -5.78 1.13 3.45
C MET A 217 -5.73 2.66 3.64
N GLU A 218 -6.48 3.42 2.86
CA GLU A 218 -6.48 4.89 2.92
C GLU A 218 -7.14 5.44 4.19
N THR A 219 -7.91 4.62 4.93
CA THR A 219 -8.40 4.96 6.27
C THR A 219 -7.36 4.78 7.38
N GLY A 220 -6.16 4.25 7.04
CA GLY A 220 -5.13 3.83 8.00
C GLY A 220 -5.32 2.40 8.52
N ALA A 221 -6.29 1.64 8.02
CA ALA A 221 -6.57 0.28 8.44
C ALA A 221 -5.40 -0.69 8.16
N THR A 222 -5.32 -1.75 8.96
CA THR A 222 -4.37 -2.85 8.76
C THR A 222 -4.71 -3.63 7.49
N THR A 223 -5.99 -3.95 7.31
CA THR A 223 -6.54 -4.59 6.12
C THR A 223 -8.07 -4.47 6.10
N ALA A 224 -8.69 -5.02 5.04
CA ALA A 224 -10.12 -5.23 4.93
C ALA A 224 -10.37 -6.63 4.39
N ILE A 225 -11.42 -7.30 4.85
CA ILE A 225 -11.67 -8.72 4.55
C ILE A 225 -13.14 -8.92 4.19
N PHE A 226 -13.38 -9.59 3.07
CA PHE A 226 -14.67 -10.12 2.68
C PHE A 226 -14.75 -11.62 2.96
N PRO A 227 -15.95 -12.18 3.15
CA PRO A 227 -16.13 -13.63 3.21
C PRO A 227 -15.76 -14.28 1.87
N SER A 228 -15.31 -15.52 1.91
CA SER A 228 -15.18 -16.37 0.73
C SER A 228 -16.48 -17.15 0.54
N ASP A 229 -17.30 -16.69 -0.38
CA ASP A 229 -18.65 -17.15 -0.67
C ASP A 229 -18.78 -17.70 -2.10
N GLU A 230 -20.01 -17.84 -2.61
CA GLU A 230 -20.28 -18.34 -3.96
C GLU A 230 -19.74 -17.40 -5.05
N GLU A 231 -19.72 -16.09 -4.81
CA GLU A 231 -19.07 -15.13 -5.74
C GLU A 231 -17.58 -15.41 -5.85
N THR A 232 -16.89 -15.64 -4.71
CA THR A 232 -15.47 -16.03 -4.70
C THR A 232 -15.26 -17.36 -5.44
N ARG A 233 -16.16 -18.34 -5.28
CA ARG A 233 -16.07 -19.62 -6.01
C ARG A 233 -16.19 -19.41 -7.51
N THR A 234 -17.16 -18.63 -7.93
CA THR A 234 -17.40 -18.30 -9.35
C THR A 234 -16.20 -17.58 -9.96
N TRP A 235 -15.65 -16.61 -9.25
CA TRP A 235 -14.42 -15.92 -9.67
C TRP A 235 -13.24 -16.88 -9.84
N LEU A 236 -12.96 -17.70 -8.83
CA LEU A 236 -11.86 -18.67 -8.88
C LEU A 236 -12.06 -19.70 -9.99
N ALA A 237 -13.30 -20.16 -10.23
CA ALA A 237 -13.62 -21.07 -11.34
C ALA A 237 -13.32 -20.42 -12.70
N ALA A 238 -13.70 -19.14 -12.89
CA ALA A 238 -13.36 -18.39 -14.10
C ALA A 238 -11.85 -18.24 -14.30
N GLN A 239 -11.07 -18.20 -13.21
CA GLN A 239 -9.60 -18.19 -13.27
C GLN A 239 -8.98 -19.61 -13.46
N GLY A 240 -9.81 -20.67 -13.59
CA GLY A 240 -9.34 -22.07 -13.62
C GLY A 240 -8.77 -22.53 -12.28
N ARG A 241 -9.22 -21.94 -11.17
CA ARG A 241 -8.70 -22.12 -9.81
C ARG A 241 -9.80 -22.52 -8.80
N GLU A 242 -10.91 -23.07 -9.23
CA GLU A 242 -12.03 -23.47 -8.35
C GLU A 242 -11.55 -24.39 -7.19
N ARG A 243 -10.52 -25.19 -7.41
CA ARG A 243 -9.90 -26.04 -6.37
C ARG A 243 -9.30 -25.27 -5.19
N ASP A 244 -8.99 -23.98 -5.37
CA ASP A 244 -8.46 -23.12 -4.31
C ASP A 244 -9.58 -22.54 -3.43
N PHE A 245 -10.84 -22.73 -3.84
CA PHE A 245 -11.99 -22.24 -3.09
C PHE A 245 -12.10 -22.93 -1.72
N ARG A 246 -12.33 -22.11 -0.70
CA ARG A 246 -12.71 -22.52 0.66
C ARG A 246 -13.81 -21.57 1.13
N PRO A 247 -14.97 -22.07 1.58
CA PRO A 247 -15.99 -21.23 2.17
C PRO A 247 -15.49 -20.70 3.52
N LEU A 248 -15.49 -19.38 3.67
CA LEU A 248 -15.05 -18.68 4.88
C LEU A 248 -15.99 -17.52 5.16
N ALA A 249 -16.51 -17.49 6.39
CA ALA A 249 -17.32 -16.39 6.89
C ALA A 249 -17.15 -16.29 8.41
N ALA A 250 -17.60 -15.18 9.00
CA ALA A 250 -17.77 -15.07 10.43
C ALA A 250 -18.74 -16.13 10.94
N ALA A 251 -18.54 -16.61 12.16
CA ALA A 251 -19.50 -17.50 12.82
C ALA A 251 -20.81 -16.74 13.08
N PRO A 252 -21.97 -17.42 13.04
CA PRO A 252 -23.23 -16.79 13.44
C PRO A 252 -23.14 -16.22 14.86
N GLY A 253 -23.48 -14.94 15.03
CA GLY A 253 -23.36 -14.24 16.32
C GLY A 253 -21.94 -13.79 16.64
N ALA A 254 -21.05 -13.70 15.66
CA ALA A 254 -19.70 -13.15 15.85
C ALA A 254 -19.76 -11.73 16.42
N GLU A 255 -18.85 -11.46 17.37
CA GLU A 255 -18.71 -10.15 17.99
C GLU A 255 -17.61 -9.34 17.29
N TYR A 256 -17.80 -8.02 17.26
CA TYR A 256 -16.89 -7.03 16.71
C TYR A 256 -16.61 -5.94 17.75
N ASP A 257 -15.41 -5.35 17.71
CA ASP A 257 -15.06 -4.23 18.61
C ASP A 257 -15.87 -2.97 18.28
N GLU A 258 -16.27 -2.82 17.04
CA GLU A 258 -17.12 -1.73 16.54
C GLU A 258 -18.01 -2.25 15.42
N HIS A 259 -19.19 -1.69 15.26
CA HIS A 259 -20.17 -2.09 14.27
C HIS A 259 -20.61 -0.90 13.41
N VAL A 260 -20.54 -1.05 12.09
CA VAL A 260 -20.94 -0.04 11.12
C VAL A 260 -21.96 -0.65 10.14
N HIS A 261 -23.05 0.06 9.92
CA HIS A 261 -24.05 -0.30 8.94
C HIS A 261 -23.99 0.64 7.73
N ILE A 262 -24.05 0.06 6.52
CA ILE A 262 -24.19 0.76 5.25
C ILE A 262 -25.32 0.13 4.45
N ASP A 263 -26.38 0.90 4.22
CA ASP A 263 -27.41 0.55 3.26
C ASP A 263 -26.95 0.93 1.86
N LEU A 264 -26.62 -0.07 1.05
CA LEU A 264 -26.16 0.12 -0.33
C LEU A 264 -27.21 0.82 -1.21
N SER A 265 -28.51 0.67 -0.87
CA SER A 265 -29.60 1.28 -1.63
C SER A 265 -29.74 2.79 -1.37
N ALA A 266 -29.18 3.26 -0.27
CA ALA A 266 -29.19 4.67 0.12
C ALA A 266 -27.94 5.44 -0.35
N LEU A 267 -26.92 4.74 -0.86
CA LEU A 267 -25.70 5.37 -1.36
C LEU A 267 -25.97 6.15 -2.65
N GLU A 268 -25.25 7.25 -2.78
CA GLU A 268 -25.19 8.06 -3.99
C GLU A 268 -23.75 8.16 -4.51
N PRO A 269 -23.52 8.59 -5.77
CA PRO A 269 -22.18 8.80 -6.29
C PRO A 269 -21.40 9.81 -5.46
N LEU A 270 -20.20 9.40 -5.02
CA LEU A 270 -19.30 10.17 -4.16
C LEU A 270 -18.01 10.53 -4.89
N VAL A 271 -17.35 11.58 -4.41
CA VAL A 271 -16.06 12.03 -4.91
C VAL A 271 -15.20 12.53 -3.75
N ALA A 272 -13.93 12.09 -3.72
CA ALA A 272 -12.96 12.70 -2.82
C ALA A 272 -12.38 13.95 -3.50
N VAL A 273 -12.56 15.11 -2.86
CA VAL A 273 -12.00 16.37 -3.34
C VAL A 273 -10.50 16.47 -3.03
N PRO A 274 -9.73 17.38 -3.67
CA PRO A 274 -8.28 17.46 -3.55
C PRO A 274 -7.74 17.49 -2.13
N GLN A 275 -6.50 17.05 -2.02
CA GLN A 275 -5.60 17.01 -0.85
C GLN A 275 -5.74 15.79 0.06
N SER A 276 -6.89 15.09 0.09
CA SER A 276 -7.02 13.87 0.92
C SER A 276 -8.10 12.94 0.36
N PRO A 277 -7.88 11.62 0.34
CA PRO A 277 -8.95 10.66 0.00
C PRO A 277 -10.09 10.63 1.04
N GLY A 278 -9.86 11.20 2.24
CA GLY A 278 -10.90 11.37 3.27
C GLY A 278 -11.81 12.59 3.07
N ASN A 279 -11.48 13.50 2.16
CA ASN A 279 -12.28 14.68 1.86
C ASN A 279 -13.44 14.34 0.91
N VAL A 280 -14.37 13.52 1.35
CA VAL A 280 -15.42 12.95 0.50
C VAL A 280 -16.72 13.76 0.60
N VAL A 281 -17.28 14.08 -0.57
CA VAL A 281 -18.57 14.77 -0.74
C VAL A 281 -19.41 14.07 -1.82
N PRO A 282 -20.74 14.26 -1.86
CA PRO A 282 -21.56 13.88 -3.01
C PRO A 282 -21.07 14.54 -4.30
N VAL A 283 -21.09 13.82 -5.42
CA VAL A 283 -20.69 14.35 -6.74
C VAL A 283 -21.47 15.61 -7.09
N ALA A 284 -22.76 15.67 -6.70
CA ALA A 284 -23.63 16.79 -6.94
C ALA A 284 -23.12 18.13 -6.36
N GLU A 285 -22.37 18.09 -5.24
CA GLU A 285 -21.85 19.30 -4.59
C GLU A 285 -20.73 19.99 -5.38
N VAL A 286 -20.00 19.23 -6.21
CA VAL A 286 -18.88 19.74 -7.02
C VAL A 286 -19.16 19.66 -8.52
N ALA A 287 -20.39 19.33 -8.91
CA ALA A 287 -20.80 19.25 -10.30
C ALA A 287 -20.55 20.58 -11.03
N GLY A 288 -20.12 20.51 -12.29
CA GLY A 288 -19.77 21.69 -13.09
C GLY A 288 -18.31 22.15 -12.94
N THR A 289 -17.50 21.55 -12.04
CA THR A 289 -16.05 21.83 -11.96
C THR A 289 -15.38 21.45 -13.27
N GLU A 290 -14.76 22.41 -13.97
CA GLU A 290 -14.06 22.18 -15.24
C GLU A 290 -12.86 21.28 -15.08
N LEU A 291 -12.71 20.30 -15.95
CA LEU A 291 -11.64 19.31 -15.96
C LEU A 291 -10.72 19.48 -17.18
N VAL A 292 -9.46 19.10 -17.04
CA VAL A 292 -8.50 19.00 -18.16
C VAL A 292 -8.06 17.56 -18.41
N GLN A 293 -8.23 16.68 -17.45
CA GLN A 293 -7.76 15.29 -17.51
C GLN A 293 -8.71 14.37 -16.75
N VAL A 294 -8.96 13.19 -17.33
CA VAL A 294 -9.64 12.07 -16.68
C VAL A 294 -8.77 10.83 -16.83
N CYS A 295 -8.48 10.15 -15.72
CA CYS A 295 -7.68 8.91 -15.74
C CYS A 295 -8.47 7.76 -15.12
N VAL A 296 -8.64 6.67 -15.88
CA VAL A 296 -9.34 5.47 -15.45
C VAL A 296 -8.35 4.32 -15.30
N GLY A 297 -8.35 3.71 -14.12
CA GLY A 297 -7.54 2.54 -13.83
C GLY A 297 -6.07 2.84 -13.51
N SER A 298 -5.61 2.12 -12.55
CA SER A 298 -4.27 1.95 -12.02
C SER A 298 -4.31 0.75 -11.07
N SER A 299 -3.72 0.83 -9.86
CA SER A 299 -3.82 -0.24 -8.85
C SER A 299 -5.25 -0.53 -8.37
N VAL A 300 -6.21 0.30 -8.71
CA VAL A 300 -7.63 0.16 -8.42
C VAL A 300 -8.47 0.59 -9.63
N ASN A 301 -9.68 0.06 -9.76
CA ASN A 301 -10.62 0.32 -10.86
C ASN A 301 -10.01 0.09 -12.27
N SER A 302 -9.33 -1.02 -12.45
CA SER A 302 -8.75 -1.48 -13.74
C SER A 302 -9.27 -2.85 -14.17
N SER A 303 -10.32 -3.36 -13.53
CA SER A 303 -10.94 -4.64 -13.87
C SER A 303 -11.68 -4.57 -15.20
N TYR A 304 -12.04 -5.75 -15.74
CA TYR A 304 -12.95 -5.79 -16.89
C TYR A 304 -14.24 -5.03 -16.65
N GLU A 305 -14.85 -5.23 -15.47
CA GLU A 305 -16.11 -4.60 -15.08
C GLU A 305 -15.99 -3.07 -15.09
N ASP A 306 -14.93 -2.52 -14.49
CA ASP A 306 -14.67 -1.08 -14.48
C ASP A 306 -14.56 -0.51 -15.90
N LEU A 307 -13.76 -1.15 -16.77
CA LEU A 307 -13.51 -0.67 -18.11
C LEU A 307 -14.74 -0.81 -19.03
N ALA A 308 -15.52 -1.89 -18.86
CA ALA A 308 -16.78 -2.08 -19.55
C ALA A 308 -17.83 -1.05 -19.11
N THR A 309 -17.84 -0.70 -17.81
CA THR A 309 -18.69 0.38 -17.27
C THR A 309 -18.37 1.72 -17.92
N VAL A 310 -17.09 2.06 -18.03
CA VAL A 310 -16.65 3.29 -18.72
C VAL A 310 -17.07 3.28 -20.19
N ALA A 311 -16.83 2.19 -20.92
CA ALA A 311 -17.21 2.07 -22.33
C ALA A 311 -18.73 2.19 -22.52
N ALA A 312 -19.51 1.52 -21.67
CA ALA A 312 -20.98 1.61 -21.70
C ALA A 312 -21.48 3.03 -21.37
N ALA A 313 -20.88 3.70 -20.40
CA ALA A 313 -21.24 5.08 -20.05
C ALA A 313 -20.88 6.07 -21.18
N LEU A 314 -19.78 5.88 -21.89
CA LEU A 314 -19.42 6.65 -23.07
C LEU A 314 -20.43 6.42 -24.24
N GLY A 315 -20.97 5.20 -24.35
CA GLY A 315 -22.08 4.88 -25.27
C GLY A 315 -21.82 5.25 -26.72
N GLY A 316 -20.59 5.08 -27.21
CA GLY A 316 -20.18 5.43 -28.58
C GLY A 316 -20.01 6.92 -28.86
N ARG A 317 -20.17 7.78 -27.85
CA ARG A 317 -19.94 9.24 -27.93
C ARG A 317 -18.45 9.55 -27.79
N SER A 318 -18.03 10.68 -28.35
CA SER A 318 -16.67 11.18 -28.19
C SER A 318 -16.48 11.89 -26.85
N VAL A 319 -15.30 11.75 -26.27
CA VAL A 319 -14.83 12.50 -25.12
C VAL A 319 -14.81 14.00 -25.45
N HIS A 320 -15.14 14.84 -24.45
CA HIS A 320 -15.13 16.29 -24.62
C HIS A 320 -13.75 16.79 -25.08
N PRO A 321 -13.65 17.71 -26.07
CA PRO A 321 -12.37 18.12 -26.67
C PRO A 321 -11.34 18.70 -25.69
N ALA A 322 -11.78 19.26 -24.57
CA ALA A 322 -10.88 19.78 -23.52
C ALA A 322 -10.28 18.69 -22.63
N ILE A 323 -10.76 17.44 -22.73
CA ILE A 323 -10.37 16.36 -21.82
C ILE A 323 -9.34 15.44 -22.48
N GLN A 324 -8.26 15.18 -21.77
CA GLN A 324 -7.40 14.03 -22.02
C GLN A 324 -7.92 12.84 -21.18
N LEU A 325 -8.52 11.84 -21.84
CA LEU A 325 -8.92 10.59 -21.21
C LEU A 325 -7.82 9.55 -21.38
N THR A 326 -7.38 8.93 -20.26
CA THR A 326 -6.49 7.76 -20.28
C THR A 326 -7.13 6.58 -19.58
N VAL A 327 -6.85 5.37 -20.08
CA VAL A 327 -7.40 4.11 -19.55
C VAL A 327 -6.29 3.08 -19.40
N THR A 328 -6.16 2.49 -18.21
CA THR A 328 -5.16 1.48 -17.88
C THR A 328 -5.84 0.16 -17.55
N PRO A 329 -5.68 -0.91 -18.34
CA PRO A 329 -6.11 -2.26 -17.95
C PRO A 329 -5.27 -2.80 -16.77
N GLY A 330 -5.89 -3.55 -15.86
CA GLY A 330 -5.21 -4.06 -14.67
C GLY A 330 -4.19 -5.17 -14.95
N SER A 331 -4.44 -5.97 -15.98
CA SER A 331 -3.56 -7.07 -16.36
C SER A 331 -3.63 -7.34 -17.87
N ARG A 332 -2.66 -8.13 -18.36
CA ARG A 332 -2.69 -8.62 -19.74
C ARG A 332 -3.92 -9.51 -20.01
N GLN A 333 -4.43 -10.22 -18.99
CA GLN A 333 -5.67 -10.97 -19.12
C GLN A 333 -6.87 -10.02 -19.31
N ILE A 334 -6.97 -8.97 -18.52
CA ILE A 334 -8.02 -7.96 -18.67
C ILE A 334 -7.90 -7.28 -20.03
N LEU A 335 -6.69 -6.94 -20.49
CA LEU A 335 -6.45 -6.40 -21.82
C LEU A 335 -6.95 -7.37 -22.93
N ASP A 336 -6.69 -8.67 -22.81
CA ASP A 336 -7.19 -9.67 -23.74
C ASP A 336 -8.73 -9.75 -23.74
N ILE A 337 -9.34 -9.70 -22.56
CA ILE A 337 -10.80 -9.74 -22.41
C ILE A 337 -11.43 -8.51 -23.06
N ILE A 338 -10.94 -7.29 -22.80
CA ILE A 338 -11.50 -6.06 -23.41
C ILE A 338 -11.30 -6.00 -24.93
N LEU A 339 -10.20 -6.58 -25.44
CA LEU A 339 -9.99 -6.71 -26.89
C LEU A 339 -11.03 -7.65 -27.51
N ARG A 340 -11.26 -8.82 -26.92
CA ARG A 340 -12.20 -9.83 -27.47
C ARG A 340 -13.67 -9.44 -27.27
N SER A 341 -14.01 -8.70 -26.22
CA SER A 341 -15.38 -8.21 -25.98
C SER A 341 -15.72 -6.95 -26.78
N GLY A 342 -14.73 -6.31 -27.43
CA GLY A 342 -14.92 -5.05 -28.15
C GLY A 342 -14.93 -3.80 -27.28
N VAL A 343 -14.78 -3.93 -25.97
CA VAL A 343 -14.69 -2.79 -25.02
C VAL A 343 -13.49 -1.89 -25.36
N TYR A 344 -12.35 -2.49 -25.77
CA TYR A 344 -11.18 -1.73 -26.19
C TYR A 344 -11.49 -0.82 -27.40
N GLN A 345 -12.22 -1.34 -28.39
CA GLN A 345 -12.62 -0.59 -29.58
C GLN A 345 -13.52 0.60 -29.22
N ASP A 346 -14.47 0.40 -28.30
CA ASP A 346 -15.37 1.48 -27.85
C ASP A 346 -14.59 2.60 -27.14
N LEU A 347 -13.65 2.23 -26.25
CA LEU A 347 -12.83 3.20 -25.53
C LEU A 347 -11.96 4.03 -26.50
N VAL A 348 -11.27 3.36 -27.43
CA VAL A 348 -10.44 4.03 -28.45
C VAL A 348 -11.30 4.88 -29.39
N GLY A 349 -12.46 4.36 -29.81
CA GLY A 349 -13.41 5.09 -30.67
C GLY A 349 -13.96 6.36 -30.00
N ALA A 350 -14.10 6.35 -28.67
CA ALA A 350 -14.47 7.53 -27.91
C ALA A 350 -13.33 8.56 -27.75
N GLY A 351 -12.09 8.20 -28.08
CA GLY A 351 -10.93 9.08 -27.97
C GLY A 351 -10.05 8.82 -26.72
N ALA A 352 -10.21 7.69 -26.04
CA ALA A 352 -9.36 7.32 -24.93
C ALA A 352 -7.94 6.93 -25.40
N ARG A 353 -6.93 7.37 -24.65
CA ARG A 353 -5.57 6.86 -24.76
C ARG A 353 -5.43 5.61 -23.90
N MET A 354 -5.22 4.47 -24.54
CA MET A 354 -4.97 3.22 -23.82
C MET A 354 -3.51 3.18 -23.37
N LEU A 355 -3.32 2.90 -22.08
CA LEU A 355 -2.01 2.70 -21.49
C LEU A 355 -1.72 1.21 -21.34
N GLU A 356 -0.45 0.86 -21.20
CA GLU A 356 -0.07 -0.50 -20.84
C GLU A 356 -0.49 -0.86 -19.41
N PRO A 357 -0.66 -2.14 -19.07
CA PRO A 357 -1.06 -2.59 -17.73
C PRO A 357 0.06 -2.35 -16.70
N ILE A 358 0.13 -1.16 -16.15
CA ILE A 358 1.15 -0.73 -15.16
C ILE A 358 0.55 0.09 -14.03
N CYS A 359 1.19 0.09 -12.87
CA CYS A 359 0.80 0.89 -11.71
C CYS A 359 1.33 2.34 -11.76
N GLY A 360 2.32 2.63 -12.60
CA GLY A 360 3.00 3.92 -12.71
C GLY A 360 2.13 5.18 -12.74
N PRO A 361 0.98 5.22 -13.45
CA PRO A 361 0.11 6.40 -13.50
C PRO A 361 -0.37 6.90 -12.13
N CYS A 362 -0.51 6.02 -11.14
CA CYS A 362 -0.98 6.40 -9.81
C CYS A 362 0.03 7.28 -9.04
N VAL A 363 1.30 7.20 -9.40
CA VAL A 363 2.39 8.05 -8.87
C VAL A 363 2.81 9.13 -9.87
N GLY A 364 2.00 9.38 -10.89
CA GLY A 364 2.22 10.42 -11.90
C GLY A 364 3.17 10.03 -13.02
N ILE A 365 3.66 8.77 -13.09
CA ILE A 365 4.53 8.32 -14.18
C ILE A 365 3.73 8.33 -15.49
N GLY A 366 4.14 9.20 -16.42
CA GLY A 366 3.49 9.39 -17.72
C GLY A 366 2.12 10.08 -17.69
N GLN A 367 1.57 10.41 -16.51
CA GLN A 367 0.24 11.01 -16.34
C GLN A 367 0.19 12.09 -15.23
N ALA A 368 1.21 12.91 -15.13
CA ALA A 368 1.20 14.05 -14.20
C ALA A 368 0.10 15.06 -14.61
N PRO A 369 -0.69 15.62 -13.67
CA PRO A 369 -1.68 16.63 -13.97
C PRO A 369 -1.05 18.00 -14.23
N VAL A 370 -1.80 18.89 -14.83
CA VAL A 370 -1.40 20.30 -14.97
C VAL A 370 -1.52 20.99 -13.61
N LYS A 371 -0.50 21.77 -13.24
CA LYS A 371 -0.46 22.56 -12.01
C LYS A 371 -1.73 23.42 -11.86
N GLY A 372 -2.42 23.29 -10.72
CA GLY A 372 -3.60 24.05 -10.37
C GLY A 372 -4.84 23.77 -11.24
N LYS A 373 -4.82 22.75 -12.10
CA LYS A 373 -5.99 22.38 -12.90
C LYS A 373 -6.58 21.05 -12.42
N PRO A 374 -7.93 20.94 -12.32
CA PRO A 374 -8.58 19.74 -11.87
C PRO A 374 -8.34 18.54 -12.78
N SER A 375 -7.92 17.40 -12.18
CA SER A 375 -7.81 16.09 -12.78
C SER A 375 -8.70 15.11 -12.03
N LEU A 376 -9.58 14.40 -12.72
CA LEU A 376 -10.49 13.41 -12.13
C LEU A 376 -9.96 12.01 -12.37
N ARG A 377 -9.86 11.19 -11.30
CA ARG A 377 -9.21 9.88 -11.39
C ARG A 377 -10.02 8.81 -10.64
N THR A 378 -9.99 7.59 -11.14
CA THR A 378 -10.51 6.44 -10.40
C THR A 378 -9.47 5.84 -9.45
N PHE A 379 -8.36 6.51 -9.22
CA PHE A 379 -7.23 6.07 -8.39
C PHE A 379 -7.57 6.06 -6.90
N ASN A 380 -6.60 5.71 -6.08
CA ASN A 380 -6.79 5.53 -4.63
C ASN A 380 -6.27 6.70 -3.79
N ARG A 381 -5.39 7.55 -4.31
CA ARG A 381 -4.75 8.65 -3.56
C ARG A 381 -4.73 9.95 -4.32
N ASN A 382 -4.95 11.04 -3.58
CA ASN A 382 -4.90 12.42 -4.08
C ASN A 382 -4.20 13.38 -3.09
N PHE A 383 -3.26 12.87 -2.30
CA PHE A 383 -2.41 13.72 -1.45
C PHE A 383 -1.64 14.72 -2.31
N PRO A 384 -1.30 15.91 -1.78
CA PRO A 384 -0.55 16.92 -2.52
C PRO A 384 0.73 16.38 -3.13
N GLY A 385 0.91 16.59 -4.43
CA GLY A 385 2.08 16.13 -5.18
C GLY A 385 2.15 14.63 -5.48
N ARG A 386 1.18 13.83 -5.02
CA ARG A 386 1.13 12.38 -5.27
C ARG A 386 1.18 12.05 -6.75
N SER A 387 0.58 12.86 -7.58
CA SER A 387 0.48 12.65 -9.02
C SER A 387 1.64 13.25 -9.82
N GLY A 388 2.76 13.60 -9.16
CA GLY A 388 3.95 14.13 -9.81
C GLY A 388 3.93 15.65 -10.03
N THR A 389 2.89 16.36 -9.58
CA THR A 389 2.77 17.83 -9.67
C THR A 389 2.55 18.40 -8.27
N ALA A 390 3.40 19.34 -7.83
CA ALA A 390 3.40 19.87 -6.45
C ALA A 390 2.06 20.55 -6.06
N GLU A 391 1.43 21.25 -6.99
CA GLU A 391 0.14 21.94 -6.80
C GLU A 391 -0.90 21.25 -7.68
N ASP A 392 -1.13 19.96 -7.45
CA ASP A 392 -2.15 19.20 -8.15
C ASP A 392 -3.53 19.41 -7.52
N ALA A 393 -4.58 19.31 -8.35
CA ALA A 393 -5.98 19.37 -7.94
C ALA A 393 -6.65 18.06 -8.38
N VAL A 394 -6.34 16.96 -7.69
CA VAL A 394 -6.80 15.61 -8.03
C VAL A 394 -8.04 15.24 -7.24
N TYR A 395 -9.09 14.85 -7.97
CA TYR A 395 -10.33 14.28 -7.45
C TYR A 395 -10.34 12.77 -7.65
N LEU A 396 -10.94 12.02 -6.70
CA LEU A 396 -11.10 10.56 -6.81
C LEU A 396 -12.56 10.18 -6.91
N CYS A 397 -12.92 9.36 -7.90
CA CYS A 397 -14.31 8.98 -8.15
C CYS A 397 -14.45 7.54 -8.66
N SER A 398 -15.70 7.10 -8.83
CA SER A 398 -16.04 5.83 -9.49
C SER A 398 -15.85 5.91 -11.01
N PRO A 399 -15.69 4.76 -11.70
CA PRO A 399 -15.62 4.66 -13.16
C PRO A 399 -16.77 5.35 -13.90
N SER A 400 -18.00 5.22 -13.39
CA SER A 400 -19.18 5.88 -13.98
C SER A 400 -19.09 7.40 -13.92
N THR A 401 -18.68 7.95 -12.77
CA THR A 401 -18.48 9.40 -12.60
C THR A 401 -17.37 9.91 -13.52
N ALA A 402 -16.27 9.15 -13.65
CA ALA A 402 -15.17 9.48 -14.55
C ALA A 402 -15.64 9.55 -16.01
N ALA A 403 -16.42 8.55 -16.47
CA ALA A 403 -16.94 8.51 -17.84
C ALA A 403 -17.94 9.62 -18.12
N ALA A 404 -18.87 9.89 -17.20
CA ALA A 404 -19.83 11.01 -17.31
C ALA A 404 -19.09 12.34 -17.47
N SER A 405 -18.11 12.56 -16.63
CA SER A 405 -17.30 13.78 -16.62
C SER A 405 -16.42 13.91 -17.86
N ALA A 406 -15.92 12.80 -18.40
CA ALA A 406 -15.16 12.81 -19.65
C ALA A 406 -15.99 13.25 -20.85
N LEU A 407 -17.30 12.96 -20.85
CA LEU A 407 -18.21 13.39 -21.92
C LEU A 407 -18.55 14.89 -21.87
N THR A 408 -18.67 15.44 -20.66
CA THR A 408 -19.16 16.82 -20.49
C THR A 408 -18.04 17.84 -20.34
N GLY A 409 -16.82 17.41 -20.00
CA GLY A 409 -15.69 18.30 -19.70
C GLY A 409 -15.70 18.86 -18.27
N THR A 410 -16.69 18.47 -17.46
CA THR A 410 -16.87 18.93 -16.08
C THR A 410 -17.20 17.75 -15.17
N ILE A 411 -16.98 17.87 -13.86
CA ILE A 411 -17.47 16.86 -12.91
C ILE A 411 -18.99 16.73 -13.06
N THR A 412 -19.46 15.53 -13.35
CA THR A 412 -20.84 15.25 -13.70
C THR A 412 -21.39 14.05 -12.94
N ASP A 413 -22.60 14.20 -12.40
CA ASP A 413 -23.31 13.10 -11.75
C ASP A 413 -23.68 12.00 -12.77
N PRO A 414 -23.18 10.79 -12.62
CA PRO A 414 -23.37 9.72 -13.58
C PRO A 414 -24.83 9.24 -13.67
N ARG A 415 -25.70 9.58 -12.72
CA ARG A 415 -27.14 9.29 -12.75
C ARG A 415 -27.88 10.01 -13.88
N SER A 416 -27.27 11.06 -14.42
CA SER A 416 -27.81 11.81 -15.58
C SER A 416 -27.63 11.13 -16.92
N LEU A 417 -26.88 10.00 -16.99
CA LEU A 417 -26.58 9.29 -18.22
C LEU A 417 -27.51 8.09 -18.45
N ASP A 418 -28.08 8.01 -19.65
CA ASP A 418 -28.60 6.73 -20.17
C ASP A 418 -27.41 5.83 -20.54
N ARG A 419 -27.38 4.63 -19.94
CA ARG A 419 -26.32 3.66 -20.18
C ARG A 419 -26.85 2.36 -20.77
N PRO A 420 -26.25 1.88 -21.88
CA PRO A 420 -26.57 0.56 -22.37
C PRO A 420 -26.10 -0.50 -21.35
N PRO A 421 -26.67 -1.72 -21.39
CA PRO A 421 -26.17 -2.85 -20.61
C PRO A 421 -24.67 -3.08 -20.87
N LEU A 422 -23.96 -3.54 -19.83
CA LEU A 422 -22.56 -3.94 -19.97
C LEU A 422 -22.44 -5.08 -20.97
N ARG A 423 -21.38 -5.05 -21.78
CA ARG A 423 -21.03 -6.20 -22.63
C ARG A 423 -20.62 -7.38 -21.74
N PRO A 424 -21.01 -8.61 -22.08
CA PRO A 424 -20.50 -9.79 -21.41
C PRO A 424 -18.96 -9.84 -21.50
N ALA A 425 -18.31 -10.26 -20.42
CA ALA A 425 -16.90 -10.55 -20.44
C ALA A 425 -16.65 -11.75 -21.37
N ALA A 426 -15.57 -11.69 -22.15
CA ALA A 426 -15.04 -12.89 -22.78
C ALA A 426 -14.43 -13.79 -21.69
N ASP A 427 -14.45 -15.09 -21.88
CA ASP A 427 -13.84 -16.03 -20.94
C ASP A 427 -12.36 -15.67 -20.71
N PRO A 428 -11.89 -15.67 -19.47
CA PRO A 428 -10.48 -15.51 -19.18
C PRO A 428 -9.63 -16.53 -19.94
N ASN A 429 -8.44 -16.11 -20.38
CA ASN A 429 -7.48 -17.01 -21.01
C ASN A 429 -6.30 -17.30 -20.06
N PRO A 430 -6.40 -18.30 -19.18
CA PRO A 430 -5.37 -18.62 -18.22
C PRO A 430 -4.01 -18.96 -18.84
N ALA A 431 -3.99 -19.42 -20.10
CA ALA A 431 -2.75 -19.74 -20.80
C ALA A 431 -1.85 -18.53 -21.05
N LEU A 432 -2.40 -17.34 -21.18
CA LEU A 432 -1.61 -16.09 -21.32
C LEU A 432 -0.74 -15.82 -20.10
N HIS A 433 -1.26 -16.11 -18.90
CA HIS A 433 -0.53 -15.89 -17.66
C HIS A 433 0.58 -16.93 -17.44
N LYS A 434 0.31 -18.20 -17.70
CA LYS A 434 1.28 -19.30 -17.52
C LYS A 434 2.56 -19.07 -18.32
N ARG A 435 2.50 -18.33 -19.42
CA ARG A 435 3.66 -18.05 -20.28
C ARG A 435 4.55 -16.90 -19.77
N HIS A 436 4.03 -16.04 -18.91
CA HIS A 436 4.72 -14.81 -18.51
C HIS A 436 5.29 -14.86 -17.10
N ILE A 437 4.65 -15.57 -16.17
CA ILE A 437 5.20 -15.77 -14.83
C ILE A 437 6.23 -16.88 -14.88
N THR A 438 7.45 -16.58 -14.45
CA THR A 438 8.51 -17.59 -14.45
C THR A 438 8.29 -18.59 -13.31
N ALA A 439 8.53 -19.86 -13.63
CA ALA A 439 8.59 -20.91 -12.62
C ALA A 439 9.84 -20.72 -11.74
N VAL A 440 9.74 -21.16 -10.49
CA VAL A 440 10.90 -21.24 -9.60
C VAL A 440 11.88 -22.29 -10.14
N LEU A 441 13.15 -21.94 -10.27
CA LEU A 441 14.20 -22.86 -10.70
C LEU A 441 14.42 -23.98 -9.68
N PRO A 442 14.85 -25.18 -10.11
CA PRO A 442 15.30 -26.24 -9.21
C PRO A 442 16.41 -25.74 -8.27
N GLN A 443 16.46 -26.23 -7.04
CA GLN A 443 17.41 -25.73 -6.02
C GLN A 443 18.89 -25.80 -6.48
N ALA A 444 19.28 -26.84 -7.18
CA ALA A 444 20.64 -26.98 -7.71
C ALA A 444 20.99 -25.88 -8.72
N GLU A 445 20.03 -25.50 -9.57
CA GLU A 445 20.21 -24.43 -10.55
C GLU A 445 20.23 -23.06 -9.87
N ARG A 446 19.36 -22.83 -8.88
CA ARG A 446 19.32 -21.56 -8.11
C ARG A 446 20.67 -21.22 -7.49
N ARG A 447 21.35 -22.19 -6.89
CA ARG A 447 22.66 -21.98 -6.26
C ARG A 447 23.76 -21.53 -7.23
N ALA A 448 23.61 -21.84 -8.51
CA ALA A 448 24.55 -21.43 -9.57
C ALA A 448 24.24 -20.02 -10.13
N VAL A 449 23.06 -19.45 -9.83
CA VAL A 449 22.70 -18.13 -10.31
C VAL A 449 23.53 -17.06 -9.60
N VAL A 450 24.16 -16.19 -10.39
CA VAL A 450 24.83 -15.00 -9.90
C VAL A 450 23.83 -13.84 -9.97
N VAL A 451 23.60 -13.19 -8.82
CA VAL A 451 22.74 -12.01 -8.76
C VAL A 451 23.41 -10.83 -9.46
N GLU A 452 22.76 -10.30 -10.48
CA GLU A 452 23.28 -9.20 -11.26
C GLU A 452 23.07 -7.89 -10.52
N ARG A 453 24.13 -7.08 -10.33
CA ARG A 453 24.07 -5.78 -9.66
C ARG A 453 24.54 -4.68 -10.60
N GLY A 454 23.71 -3.68 -10.80
CA GLY A 454 24.10 -2.42 -11.43
C GLY A 454 24.81 -1.49 -10.45
N GLU A 455 25.44 -0.44 -10.96
CA GLU A 455 26.18 0.54 -10.16
C GLU A 455 25.26 1.35 -9.22
N ASN A 456 23.98 1.48 -9.55
CA ASN A 456 22.97 2.15 -8.73
C ASN A 456 22.48 1.32 -7.55
N LEU A 457 22.74 0.02 -7.51
CA LEU A 457 22.29 -0.90 -6.45
C LEU A 457 23.28 -0.86 -5.27
N VAL A 458 23.01 0.01 -4.32
CA VAL A 458 23.86 0.21 -3.13
C VAL A 458 23.15 -0.37 -1.90
N PRO A 459 23.73 -1.38 -1.22
CA PRO A 459 23.15 -1.93 0.00
C PRO A 459 22.86 -0.85 1.04
N PRO A 460 21.72 -0.92 1.76
CA PRO A 460 21.41 0.07 2.78
C PRO A 460 22.45 0.01 3.93
N PRO A 461 22.71 1.16 4.60
CA PRO A 461 23.55 1.15 5.78
C PRO A 461 22.92 0.29 6.88
N LEU A 462 23.75 -0.36 7.68
CA LEU A 462 23.30 -1.00 8.91
C LEU A 462 23.09 0.10 9.95
N PRO A 463 21.86 0.25 10.51
CA PRO A 463 21.61 1.25 11.52
C PRO A 463 22.35 0.93 12.84
N GLU A 464 22.56 1.98 13.64
CA GLU A 464 23.14 1.89 14.96
C GLU A 464 22.06 1.99 16.06
N PRO A 465 22.29 1.45 17.26
CA PRO A 465 21.40 1.67 18.42
C PRO A 465 21.22 3.18 18.70
N PRO A 466 20.12 3.58 19.34
CA PRO A 466 19.93 4.96 19.80
C PRO A 466 21.13 5.40 20.67
N PRO A 467 21.60 6.65 20.55
CA PRO A 467 22.68 7.16 21.39
C PRO A 467 22.25 7.26 22.86
N ASP A 468 23.20 7.11 23.80
CA ASP A 468 22.94 7.25 25.22
C ASP A 468 22.27 8.59 25.55
N ASP A 469 22.84 9.66 25.07
CA ASP A 469 22.27 11.00 25.07
C ASP A 469 22.14 11.48 23.63
N LEU A 470 20.96 11.96 23.24
CA LEU A 470 20.81 12.64 21.97
C LEU A 470 21.02 14.13 22.18
N ASP A 471 21.94 14.73 21.44
CA ASP A 471 22.18 16.16 21.41
C ASP A 471 22.26 16.61 19.94
N GLY A 472 21.24 17.30 19.46
CA GLY A 472 21.11 17.64 18.06
C GLY A 472 20.24 18.87 17.81
N ARG A 473 20.32 19.37 16.57
CA ARG A 473 19.45 20.46 16.11
C ARG A 473 18.19 19.90 15.48
N VAL A 474 17.10 20.64 15.62
CA VAL A 474 15.89 20.41 14.82
C VAL A 474 16.18 20.82 13.37
N VAL A 475 16.33 19.86 12.49
CA VAL A 475 16.70 20.11 11.09
C VAL A 475 15.54 20.66 10.29
N ILE A 476 14.31 20.25 10.62
CA ILE A 476 13.08 20.75 10.02
C ILE A 476 11.90 20.59 11.00
N VAL A 477 10.95 21.52 10.92
CA VAL A 477 9.64 21.42 11.57
C VAL A 477 8.59 21.38 10.47
N VAL A 478 7.79 20.30 10.44
CA VAL A 478 6.71 20.11 9.46
C VAL A 478 5.36 19.94 10.14
N GLY A 479 4.29 20.23 9.41
CA GLY A 479 2.92 20.14 9.90
C GLY A 479 2.35 18.71 9.90
N ASP A 480 1.01 18.66 9.86
CA ASP A 480 0.25 17.42 9.83
C ASP A 480 0.30 16.75 8.44
N ASP A 481 -0.03 15.45 8.44
CA ASP A 481 -0.28 14.66 7.24
C ASP A 481 0.88 14.63 6.21
N ILE A 482 2.13 14.72 6.72
CA ILE A 482 3.31 14.54 5.87
C ILE A 482 3.30 13.12 5.28
N SER A 483 3.32 13.05 3.96
CA SER A 483 3.25 11.78 3.24
C SER A 483 4.63 11.12 3.08
N THR A 484 4.65 9.80 2.89
CA THR A 484 5.89 9.10 2.50
C THR A 484 6.42 9.59 1.15
N GLY A 485 5.59 10.21 0.30
CA GLY A 485 6.01 10.89 -0.91
C GLY A 485 6.81 12.19 -0.68
N ASP A 486 6.67 12.81 0.50
CA ASP A 486 7.52 13.94 0.90
C ASP A 486 8.87 13.48 1.47
N LEU A 487 8.93 12.24 1.97
CA LEU A 487 10.12 11.63 2.57
C LEU A 487 10.96 10.84 1.57
N ALA A 488 10.29 10.20 0.61
CA ALA A 488 10.89 9.48 -0.52
C ALA A 488 10.01 9.78 -1.74
N ALA A 489 10.42 10.74 -2.55
CA ALA A 489 9.58 11.38 -3.55
C ALA A 489 9.05 10.41 -4.64
N ASP A 490 7.85 10.70 -5.11
CA ASP A 490 7.18 10.04 -6.23
C ASP A 490 7.68 10.55 -7.59
N GLY A 491 7.28 9.83 -8.64
CA GLY A 491 7.53 10.17 -10.03
C GLY A 491 8.75 9.49 -10.61
N ALA A 492 8.80 9.36 -11.93
CA ALA A 492 9.78 8.55 -12.65
C ALA A 492 11.24 8.90 -12.31
N ILE A 493 11.56 10.19 -12.17
CA ILE A 493 12.93 10.65 -11.89
C ILE A 493 13.37 10.26 -10.48
N ALA A 494 12.56 10.52 -9.47
CA ALA A 494 12.92 10.26 -8.08
C ALA A 494 12.94 8.75 -7.79
N MET A 495 11.98 7.99 -8.35
CA MET A 495 11.88 6.56 -8.13
C MET A 495 13.03 5.77 -8.78
N SER A 496 13.64 6.28 -9.86
CA SER A 496 14.83 5.64 -10.44
C SER A 496 16.06 5.68 -9.50
N ALA A 497 16.01 6.48 -8.44
CA ALA A 497 17.06 6.56 -7.42
C ALA A 497 16.81 5.64 -6.20
N TRP A 498 15.68 4.93 -6.13
CA TRP A 498 15.30 4.19 -4.93
C TRP A 498 16.18 2.99 -4.60
N SER A 499 16.95 2.50 -5.55
CA SER A 499 17.96 1.44 -5.31
C SER A 499 19.25 1.96 -4.65
N ASN A 500 19.31 3.27 -4.36
CA ASN A 500 20.46 3.94 -3.73
C ASN A 500 19.97 4.97 -2.71
N ILE A 501 20.11 4.67 -1.42
CA ILE A 501 19.59 5.54 -0.35
C ILE A 501 20.24 6.93 -0.36
N ALA A 502 21.51 7.07 -0.70
CA ALA A 502 22.18 8.36 -0.78
C ALA A 502 21.54 9.25 -1.87
N GLU A 503 21.22 8.67 -3.02
CA GLU A 503 20.53 9.38 -4.10
C GLU A 503 19.06 9.65 -3.74
N CYS A 504 18.37 8.70 -3.12
CA CYS A 504 16.99 8.86 -2.66
C CYS A 504 16.88 10.00 -1.63
N ALA A 505 17.80 10.10 -0.68
CA ALA A 505 17.81 11.12 0.37
C ALA A 505 17.86 12.55 -0.16
N ARG A 506 18.39 12.78 -1.38
CA ARG A 506 18.38 14.10 -2.03
C ARG A 506 16.99 14.62 -2.36
N TRP A 507 15.99 13.73 -2.39
CA TRP A 507 14.61 14.06 -2.68
C TRP A 507 13.77 14.28 -1.43
N MET A 508 14.31 13.95 -0.24
CA MET A 508 13.59 14.08 1.01
C MET A 508 13.22 15.54 1.28
N PHE A 509 11.96 15.78 1.57
CA PHE A 509 11.35 17.10 1.79
C PHE A 509 11.54 18.13 0.66
N ARG A 510 12.06 17.74 -0.49
CA ARG A 510 12.40 18.68 -1.57
C ARG A 510 11.26 19.59 -2.01
N ARG A 511 10.00 19.14 -1.89
CA ARG A 511 8.81 19.94 -2.20
C ARG A 511 8.45 20.94 -1.11
N ILE A 512 8.81 20.65 0.14
CA ILE A 512 8.50 21.45 1.33
C ILE A 512 9.63 22.42 1.60
N ASP A 513 10.85 21.90 1.59
CA ASP A 513 12.09 22.64 1.87
C ASP A 513 13.24 22.09 1.01
N PRO A 514 13.53 22.71 -0.13
CA PRO A 514 14.63 22.29 -1.01
C PRO A 514 16.01 22.30 -0.37
N GLY A 515 16.19 23.05 0.73
CA GLY A 515 17.47 23.16 1.45
C GLY A 515 17.67 22.08 2.52
N PHE A 516 16.67 21.25 2.80
CA PHE A 516 16.72 20.26 3.89
C PHE A 516 17.93 19.33 3.79
N HIS A 517 18.15 18.72 2.63
CA HIS A 517 19.23 17.76 2.41
C HIS A 517 20.61 18.35 2.76
N ASP A 518 20.94 19.51 2.19
CA ASP A 518 22.25 20.15 2.38
C ASP A 518 22.43 20.66 3.84
N ARG A 519 21.34 21.14 4.45
CA ARG A 519 21.31 21.52 5.86
C ARG A 519 21.54 20.33 6.78
N ALA A 520 20.86 19.20 6.54
CA ALA A 520 21.04 17.98 7.32
C ALA A 520 22.50 17.50 7.28
N LEU A 521 23.11 17.46 6.10
CA LEU A 521 24.52 17.07 5.94
C LEU A 521 25.46 18.07 6.62
N SER A 522 25.24 19.38 6.45
CA SER A 522 26.12 20.42 7.01
C SER A 522 26.09 20.47 8.55
N TRP A 523 24.95 20.08 9.16
CA TRP A 523 24.80 20.02 10.62
C TRP A 523 25.18 18.65 11.21
N GLY A 524 25.46 17.65 10.37
CA GLY A 524 25.76 16.29 10.81
C GLY A 524 24.52 15.54 11.31
N GLY A 525 23.36 15.88 10.78
CA GLY A 525 22.06 15.30 11.17
C GLY A 525 21.36 16.10 12.27
N GLY A 526 20.56 15.41 13.10
CA GLY A 526 19.77 16.01 14.18
C GLY A 526 18.42 15.32 14.37
N LEU A 527 17.35 16.12 14.52
CA LEU A 527 15.98 15.66 14.73
C LEU A 527 15.04 16.25 13.68
N ILE A 528 13.98 15.48 13.36
CA ILE A 528 12.81 15.96 12.64
C ILE A 528 11.68 16.17 13.63
N VAL A 529 10.97 17.30 13.54
CA VAL A 529 9.76 17.58 14.32
C VAL A 529 8.58 17.67 13.39
N ALA A 530 7.49 16.94 13.70
CA ALA A 530 6.33 16.81 12.83
C ALA A 530 4.99 16.88 13.59
N GLY A 531 3.94 17.19 12.87
CA GLY A 531 2.57 17.21 13.38
C GLY A 531 1.93 15.81 13.46
N HIS A 532 0.63 15.74 13.24
CA HIS A 532 -0.12 14.49 13.26
C HIS A 532 0.08 13.66 11.98
N ASN A 533 -0.07 12.33 12.11
CA ASN A 533 -0.09 11.36 11.01
C ASN A 533 1.16 11.41 10.11
N TYR A 534 2.34 11.60 10.72
CA TYR A 534 3.61 11.64 10.01
C TYR A 534 3.90 10.31 9.28
N GLY A 535 4.23 10.39 7.99
CA GLY A 535 4.54 9.25 7.15
C GLY A 535 3.32 8.53 6.56
N GLN A 536 2.19 9.25 6.35
CA GLN A 536 1.00 8.66 5.72
C GLN A 536 1.28 8.17 4.29
N GLY A 537 0.46 7.23 3.81
CA GLY A 537 0.45 6.78 2.42
C GLY A 537 1.19 5.46 2.17
N SER A 538 2.09 5.43 1.19
CA SER A 538 2.72 4.21 0.68
C SER A 538 3.65 3.51 1.67
N SER A 539 3.78 2.18 1.52
CA SER A 539 4.81 1.40 2.21
C SER A 539 6.18 1.68 1.58
N ARG A 540 6.93 2.61 2.15
CA ARG A 540 8.25 3.02 1.65
C ARG A 540 9.26 3.02 2.78
N GLU A 541 10.08 2.01 2.80
CA GLU A 541 11.17 1.95 3.77
C GLU A 541 12.23 3.03 3.54
N HIS A 542 12.39 3.46 2.28
CA HIS A 542 13.22 4.59 1.90
C HIS A 542 12.92 5.85 2.71
N ALA A 543 11.65 6.06 3.08
CA ALA A 543 11.22 7.16 3.93
C ALA A 543 11.79 7.10 5.37
N ALA A 544 12.18 5.91 5.83
CA ALA A 544 12.86 5.72 7.12
C ALA A 544 14.39 5.61 6.97
N LEU A 545 14.88 5.03 5.88
CA LEU A 545 16.32 4.90 5.62
C LEU A 545 16.99 6.22 5.22
N SER A 546 16.29 7.06 4.44
CA SER A 546 16.83 8.38 4.01
C SER A 546 17.21 9.28 5.18
N PRO A 547 16.35 9.49 6.20
CA PRO A 547 16.75 10.28 7.37
C PRO A 547 17.91 9.64 8.15
N VAL A 548 17.97 8.30 8.27
CA VAL A 548 19.12 7.60 8.89
C VAL A 548 20.42 7.94 8.14
N HIS A 549 20.39 7.86 6.82
CA HIS A 549 21.53 8.22 5.97
C HIS A 549 21.98 9.67 6.17
N LEU A 550 21.04 10.58 6.37
CA LEU A 550 21.33 12.02 6.62
C LEU A 550 21.73 12.32 8.08
N GLY A 551 21.91 11.31 8.92
CA GLY A 551 22.32 11.49 10.31
C GLY A 551 21.20 11.92 11.26
N ILE A 552 19.93 11.83 10.85
CA ILE A 552 18.79 12.01 11.74
C ILE A 552 18.76 10.85 12.74
N ARG A 553 18.62 11.16 14.03
CA ARG A 553 18.69 10.18 15.13
C ARG A 553 17.35 9.95 15.84
N ALA A 554 16.40 10.84 15.67
CA ALA A 554 15.03 10.69 16.16
C ALA A 554 14.06 11.51 15.32
N VAL A 555 12.83 11.04 15.27
CA VAL A 555 11.68 11.82 14.82
C VAL A 555 10.80 12.07 16.02
N VAL A 556 10.31 13.30 16.20
CA VAL A 556 9.38 13.70 17.24
C VAL A 556 8.10 14.18 16.57
N ALA A 557 6.97 13.50 16.77
CA ALA A 557 5.72 13.85 16.11
C ALA A 557 4.53 13.85 17.08
N CYS A 558 3.42 14.48 16.68
CA CYS A 558 2.16 14.35 17.43
C CYS A 558 1.56 12.94 17.27
N SER A 559 1.70 12.33 16.09
CA SER A 559 1.35 10.92 15.83
C SER A 559 1.96 10.45 14.51
N TYR A 560 1.96 9.14 14.28
CA TYR A 560 2.55 8.51 13.10
C TYR A 560 1.53 7.66 12.37
N ALA A 561 1.70 7.54 11.05
CA ALA A 561 1.05 6.51 10.26
C ALA A 561 1.64 5.12 10.59
N ARG A 562 0.80 4.10 10.61
CA ARG A 562 1.12 2.74 11.08
C ARG A 562 2.39 2.15 10.45
N ILE A 563 2.44 2.09 9.12
CA ILE A 563 3.55 1.46 8.40
C ILE A 563 4.84 2.25 8.63
N HIS A 564 4.78 3.56 8.57
CA HIS A 564 5.97 4.40 8.73
C HIS A 564 6.56 4.33 10.14
N ARG A 565 5.71 4.33 11.18
CA ARG A 565 6.15 4.11 12.57
C ARG A 565 6.92 2.79 12.70
N ARG A 566 6.38 1.72 12.11
CA ARG A 566 7.02 0.41 12.09
C ARG A 566 8.36 0.44 11.35
N ASN A 567 8.43 1.10 10.19
CA ASN A 567 9.66 1.24 9.43
C ASN A 567 10.74 2.01 10.22
N LEU A 568 10.38 3.08 10.94
CA LEU A 568 11.32 3.81 11.79
C LEU A 568 11.93 2.89 12.87
N ILE A 569 11.11 2.10 13.56
CA ILE A 569 11.56 1.13 14.55
C ILE A 569 12.46 0.06 13.90
N ALA A 570 12.06 -0.45 12.75
CA ALA A 570 12.79 -1.49 12.03
C ALA A 570 14.20 -1.03 11.61
N VAL A 571 14.39 0.26 11.34
CA VAL A 571 15.69 0.86 11.05
C VAL A 571 16.38 1.48 12.29
N GLY A 572 15.94 1.13 13.49
CA GLY A 572 16.58 1.57 14.74
C GLY A 572 16.35 3.03 15.13
N MET A 573 15.44 3.74 14.46
CA MET A 573 15.12 5.14 14.75
C MET A 573 13.88 5.23 15.66
N PRO A 574 14.00 5.76 16.89
CA PRO A 574 12.88 5.85 17.81
C PRO A 574 11.84 6.90 17.35
N PRO A 575 10.58 6.51 17.08
CA PRO A 575 9.48 7.44 16.83
C PRO A 575 8.93 7.99 18.14
N LEU A 576 9.41 9.16 18.57
CA LEU A 576 9.03 9.81 19.82
C LEU A 576 7.72 10.60 19.63
N VAL A 577 6.86 10.61 20.64
CA VAL A 577 5.54 11.27 20.56
C VAL A 577 5.46 12.40 21.56
N PHE A 578 4.98 13.57 21.16
CA PHE A 578 4.69 14.65 22.12
C PHE A 578 3.65 14.20 23.14
N ALA A 579 3.96 14.29 24.43
CA ALA A 579 2.98 14.05 25.49
C ALA A 579 1.83 15.10 25.45
N ASP A 580 2.18 16.32 25.08
CA ASP A 580 1.24 17.41 24.79
C ASP A 580 1.44 17.88 23.32
N PRO A 581 0.50 17.56 22.42
CA PRO A 581 0.59 17.98 21.01
C PRO A 581 0.74 19.48 20.79
N ALA A 582 0.27 20.33 21.74
CA ALA A 582 0.40 21.78 21.63
C ALA A 582 1.87 22.25 21.65
N GLN A 583 2.78 21.43 22.17
CA GLN A 583 4.23 21.73 22.19
C GLN A 583 4.86 21.70 20.80
N HIS A 584 4.27 21.00 19.81
CA HIS A 584 4.71 21.04 18.42
C HIS A 584 4.81 22.48 17.88
N ALA A 585 3.83 23.34 18.19
CA ALA A 585 3.79 24.72 17.72
C ALA A 585 4.95 25.59 18.24
N ARG A 586 5.70 25.13 19.26
CA ARG A 586 6.83 25.83 19.85
C ARG A 586 8.17 25.44 19.25
N ALA A 587 8.25 24.30 18.58
CA ALA A 587 9.46 23.83 17.92
C ALA A 587 9.89 24.79 16.79
N ARG A 588 11.18 25.00 16.65
CA ARG A 588 11.77 25.86 15.59
C ARG A 588 12.95 25.16 14.95
N GLU A 589 13.11 25.35 13.67
CA GLU A 589 14.31 24.94 12.94
C GLU A 589 15.57 25.58 13.54
N GLY A 590 16.65 24.83 13.62
CA GLY A 590 17.92 25.24 14.21
C GLY A 590 17.97 25.17 15.73
N GLN A 591 16.85 25.01 16.43
CA GLN A 591 16.77 24.89 17.87
C GLN A 591 17.49 23.61 18.32
N ARG A 592 18.32 23.73 19.35
CA ARG A 592 19.05 22.59 19.92
C ARG A 592 18.21 21.87 20.95
N TRP A 593 18.08 20.58 20.78
CA TRP A 593 17.39 19.69 21.70
C TRP A 593 18.39 18.68 22.26
N ARG A 594 18.35 18.50 23.58
CA ARG A 594 19.09 17.46 24.28
C ARG A 594 18.12 16.51 24.95
N ILE A 595 18.25 15.21 24.70
CA ILE A 595 17.45 14.17 25.31
C ILE A 595 18.39 13.25 26.09
N PRO A 596 18.66 13.57 27.38
CA PRO A 596 19.55 12.77 28.22
C PRO A 596 18.95 11.39 28.48
N GLY A 597 19.78 10.37 28.50
CA GLY A 597 19.38 9.00 28.82
C GLY A 597 18.43 8.37 27.79
N LEU A 598 18.44 8.83 26.54
CA LEU A 598 17.52 8.34 25.50
C LEU A 598 17.62 6.83 25.31
N ALA A 599 18.83 6.27 25.17
CA ALA A 599 19.02 4.83 24.99
C ALA A 599 18.41 4.06 26.18
N ALA A 600 18.71 4.45 27.41
CA ALA A 600 18.19 3.81 28.61
C ALA A 600 16.65 3.91 28.71
N ALA A 601 16.06 5.05 28.34
CA ALA A 601 14.62 5.25 28.33
C ALA A 601 13.93 4.40 27.26
N VAL A 602 14.45 4.37 26.03
CA VAL A 602 13.90 3.63 24.89
C VAL A 602 14.01 2.12 25.10
N THR A 603 15.12 1.63 25.64
CA THR A 603 15.38 0.19 25.82
C THR A 603 14.90 -0.36 27.16
N GLY A 604 14.66 0.50 28.14
CA GLY A 604 14.13 0.18 29.46
C GLY A 604 12.61 0.11 29.50
N SER A 605 12.04 0.36 30.68
CA SER A 605 10.59 0.35 30.95
C SER A 605 9.99 1.75 31.11
N ALA A 606 10.73 2.81 30.76
CA ALA A 606 10.22 4.18 30.87
C ALA A 606 9.10 4.44 29.86
N ASP A 607 8.06 5.13 30.30
CA ASP A 607 6.92 5.52 29.46
C ASP A 607 7.11 6.91 28.83
N SER A 608 8.09 7.67 29.30
CA SER A 608 8.42 9.00 28.78
C SER A 608 9.91 9.33 28.94
N VAL A 609 10.36 10.33 28.20
CA VAL A 609 11.67 10.97 28.35
C VAL A 609 11.51 12.48 28.18
N THR A 610 12.34 13.27 28.85
CA THR A 610 12.29 14.72 28.75
C THR A 610 13.38 15.24 27.81
N ALA A 611 13.00 16.02 26.82
CA ALA A 611 13.91 16.81 26.01
C ALA A 611 14.14 18.19 26.67
N GLU A 612 15.40 18.60 26.80
CA GLU A 612 15.83 19.93 27.20
C GLU A 612 16.05 20.75 25.90
N VAL A 613 15.35 21.87 25.82
CA VAL A 613 15.34 22.72 24.61
C VAL A 613 16.09 24.03 24.90
N ASP A 614 16.69 24.60 23.89
CA ASP A 614 17.35 25.92 24.02
C ASP A 614 16.44 26.94 24.73
N GLY A 615 17.01 27.66 25.71
CA GLY A 615 16.26 28.59 26.54
C GLY A 615 15.72 27.99 27.83
N GLY A 616 16.00 26.71 28.11
CA GLY A 616 15.64 26.03 29.36
C GLY A 616 14.21 25.48 29.38
N GLU A 617 13.53 25.45 28.25
CA GLU A 617 12.21 24.79 28.10
C GLU A 617 12.39 23.27 28.16
N ARG A 618 11.38 22.58 28.73
CA ARG A 618 11.33 21.12 28.79
C ARG A 618 10.13 20.62 28.02
N VAL A 619 10.36 19.59 27.18
CA VAL A 619 9.34 18.91 26.38
C VAL A 619 9.28 17.46 26.82
N GLU A 620 8.13 17.01 27.26
CA GLU A 620 7.91 15.61 27.61
C GLU A 620 7.52 14.82 26.36
N LEU A 621 8.22 13.69 26.15
CA LEU A 621 8.03 12.81 24.99
C LEU A 621 7.61 11.43 25.49
N SER A 622 6.49 10.93 25.02
CA SER A 622 5.98 9.59 25.30
C SER A 622 6.74 8.52 24.52
N LEU A 623 6.99 7.39 25.16
CA LEU A 623 7.70 6.21 24.66
C LEU A 623 6.74 5.01 24.63
N ALA A 624 5.69 5.09 23.82
CA ALA A 624 4.71 4.01 23.66
C ALA A 624 5.30 2.86 22.80
N PHE A 625 6.30 2.15 23.35
CA PHE A 625 6.94 1.00 22.71
C PHE A 625 6.57 -0.30 23.42
N SER A 626 6.24 -1.32 22.64
CA SER A 626 6.09 -2.68 23.16
C SER A 626 7.46 -3.28 23.58
N PRO A 627 7.49 -4.34 24.38
CA PRO A 627 8.74 -5.04 24.70
C PRO A 627 9.53 -5.51 23.48
N GLY A 628 8.84 -5.99 22.44
CA GLY A 628 9.45 -6.39 21.18
C GLY A 628 10.07 -5.21 20.42
N GLU A 629 9.37 -4.09 20.35
CA GLU A 629 9.88 -2.86 19.72
C GLU A 629 11.11 -2.30 20.45
N ARG A 630 11.11 -2.34 21.80
CA ARG A 630 12.28 -1.95 22.62
C ARG A 630 13.48 -2.82 22.34
N ALA A 631 13.31 -4.13 22.20
CA ALA A 631 14.39 -5.06 21.87
C ALA A 631 14.97 -4.79 20.47
N VAL A 632 14.13 -4.49 19.50
CA VAL A 632 14.55 -4.10 18.13
C VAL A 632 15.34 -2.80 18.16
N LEU A 633 14.84 -1.76 18.84
CA LEU A 633 15.54 -0.47 18.97
C LEU A 633 16.88 -0.62 19.72
N ALA A 634 16.93 -1.43 20.80
CA ALA A 634 18.15 -1.72 21.55
C ALA A 634 19.25 -2.38 20.70
N ALA A 635 18.86 -3.22 19.74
CA ALA A 635 19.79 -3.86 18.82
C ALA A 635 20.29 -2.93 17.70
N GLY A 636 19.68 -1.75 17.51
CA GLY A 636 19.94 -0.86 16.38
C GLY A 636 19.09 -1.18 15.15
N GLY A 637 17.96 -1.87 15.34
CA GLY A 637 17.01 -2.20 14.29
C GLY A 637 16.75 -3.69 14.13
N LEU A 638 15.76 -4.01 13.32
CA LEU A 638 15.23 -5.38 13.17
C LEU A 638 16.28 -6.35 12.60
N LEU A 639 17.05 -5.92 11.60
CA LEU A 639 18.10 -6.75 11.01
C LEU A 639 19.18 -7.13 12.03
N ALA A 640 19.67 -6.18 12.80
CA ALA A 640 20.65 -6.41 13.85
C ALA A 640 20.08 -7.31 14.97
N HIS A 641 18.81 -7.07 15.35
CA HIS A 641 18.11 -7.89 16.34
C HIS A 641 18.03 -9.36 15.91
N ILE A 642 17.67 -9.64 14.65
CA ILE A 642 17.59 -11.01 14.11
C ILE A 642 18.97 -11.67 14.06
N ARG A 643 19.99 -10.96 13.56
CA ARG A 643 21.38 -11.46 13.50
C ARG A 643 21.95 -11.81 14.88
N ALA A 644 21.54 -11.09 15.90
CA ALA A 644 21.89 -11.38 17.29
C ALA A 644 21.09 -12.55 17.91
N GLY A 645 20.23 -13.22 17.14
CA GLY A 645 19.40 -14.33 17.62
C GLY A 645 18.17 -13.89 18.42
N GLY A 646 17.79 -12.62 18.33
CA GLY A 646 16.63 -12.07 19.04
C GLY A 646 15.27 -12.57 18.53
N ARG A 647 15.26 -13.26 17.39
CA ARG A 647 14.04 -13.86 16.83
C ARG A 647 14.36 -15.24 16.26
N THR A 648 13.47 -16.22 16.50
CA THR A 648 13.60 -17.57 15.96
C THR A 648 12.76 -17.74 14.69
N PRO A 649 13.21 -18.49 13.67
CA PRO A 649 12.38 -18.85 12.54
C PRO A 649 11.10 -19.58 12.95
N VAL A 650 10.05 -19.42 12.16
CA VAL A 650 8.77 -20.13 12.35
C VAL A 650 8.96 -21.61 12.00
N PRO A 651 8.62 -22.57 12.88
CA PRO A 651 8.73 -23.98 12.56
C PRO A 651 7.79 -24.38 11.42
N GLY A 652 8.32 -24.93 10.34
CA GLY A 652 7.57 -25.64 9.31
C GLY A 652 6.51 -24.80 8.60
N GLY A 653 6.94 -23.89 7.74
CA GLY A 653 6.03 -23.28 6.76
C GLY A 653 5.25 -24.38 6.02
N ARG A 654 3.92 -24.23 5.88
CA ARG A 654 3.11 -25.23 5.14
C ARG A 654 3.63 -25.33 3.71
N PRO A 655 4.02 -26.51 3.22
CA PRO A 655 4.55 -26.61 1.87
C PRO A 655 3.49 -26.17 0.86
N PHE A 656 3.86 -25.22 0.02
CA PHE A 656 3.09 -24.88 -1.17
C PHE A 656 2.88 -26.18 -1.96
N ARG A 657 1.63 -26.57 -2.20
CA ARG A 657 1.34 -27.66 -3.12
C ARG A 657 1.48 -27.13 -4.53
N PRO A 658 2.60 -27.44 -5.24
CA PRO A 658 2.73 -26.99 -6.62
C PRO A 658 1.59 -27.56 -7.45
N GLU A 659 1.17 -26.80 -8.46
CA GLU A 659 0.32 -27.34 -9.50
C GLU A 659 0.97 -28.64 -10.02
N ARG A 660 0.29 -29.77 -9.88
CA ARG A 660 0.68 -30.95 -10.66
C ARG A 660 0.58 -30.51 -12.11
N SER A 661 1.72 -30.45 -12.77
CA SER A 661 1.81 -30.25 -14.22
C SER A 661 0.96 -31.32 -14.89
N THR A 662 -0.18 -30.94 -15.42
CA THR A 662 -0.92 -31.68 -16.45
C THR A 662 -0.94 -30.84 -17.72
#